data_218da8c68fc7fc610a8d52bce066d682
#
_entry.id   218da8c68fc7fc610a8d52bce066d682
#
_cell.length_a   1.000
_cell.length_b   1.000
_cell.length_c   1.000
_cell.angle_alpha   90.00
_cell.angle_beta   90.00
_cell.angle_gamma   90.00
#
_symmetry.space_group_name_H-M   'P 1'
#
loop_
_entity.id
_entity.type
_entity.pdbx_description
1 polymer ?
#
loop_
_entity_poly.entity_id
_entity_poly.type
_entity_poly.pdbx_seq_one_letter_code
_entity_poly.pdbx_strand_id
1 'polypeptide(L)'
;MSAKKPEQRLLSSIKGPSDVRALPESDLPALAQEIRDELVRAVSKTGGHLGPNLGVVELTIALHRAFDSPKDKILFDVSHQGYVHKMLTGRAAQIDSIRQYEGLNGFLLRSESEHDCYGAGHAGTALSAGLGMAAARDLRGSDDHVVVVAGDAAFTCGVSFEALNNVSETTKRFIVVLNDNEWSISKNVGAVASYLSKITTNPAYAHLHEQAAKFIEAIGGKGALALAHKVETGVKHMLLPSVIFEDLGFRYYGPIDGHDTALLARTFEFLKTQNEPVILHIHTTKGKGYAPALQQPDKFHGLGKFKPDTGETEPATTPTYSQILGTKLSDYADHNNRVVAITAAMAGGTGLSIFEKRHPDRYYDVGIAEEHAALFACGLATQGYKPFLTIYSTFMQRAYDMLIHDIALQNLNVALCMDRAGLSGDDGPTHHGLFDIGYLRHVPNFVFMQPKDEEEFADMLWTMANYHKGPIAIRYPRGAGTGAKPKEHPQILEIGQSEVLRHGRRVLLLGLGNMVGMAEETAELLAAQGIDAAVINARWIKPLDTQTLEFFARGAEVVCTFEDHVLHNGYGAAVIEALSEARITTPVVRIGWPDEFVEHGSVPVLREKHGLTAAAAVKNILAELRVEPAVSKSSPAA
;
A
#
# COMPACT_ATOMS: atom_id res chain seq x y z
N MET A 1 16.02 14.87 50.91
CA MET A 1 15.18 14.40 49.81
C MET A 1 16.06 13.62 48.87
N SER A 2 15.99 12.29 48.89
CA SER A 2 16.77 11.40 48.03
C SER A 2 16.21 11.55 46.59
N ALA A 3 17.06 11.97 45.65
CA ALA A 3 16.72 11.95 44.23
C ALA A 3 16.39 10.52 43.84
N LYS A 4 15.13 10.22 43.49
CA LYS A 4 14.78 8.96 42.85
C LYS A 4 15.69 8.84 41.61
N LYS A 5 16.48 7.75 41.52
CA LYS A 5 17.10 7.35 40.26
C LYS A 5 16.04 7.34 39.18
N PRO A 6 16.32 7.83 37.96
CA PRO A 6 15.38 7.69 36.87
C PRO A 6 15.05 6.20 36.74
N GLU A 7 13.79 5.87 36.85
CA GLU A 7 13.26 4.52 36.67
C GLU A 7 13.69 4.06 35.27
N GLN A 8 14.49 3.01 35.22
CA GLN A 8 15.02 2.50 33.94
C GLN A 8 13.81 1.99 33.13
N ARG A 9 13.52 2.57 31.97
CA ARG A 9 12.39 2.19 31.13
C ARG A 9 12.51 0.71 30.75
N LEU A 10 11.42 -0.05 30.90
CA LEU A 10 11.35 -1.49 30.60
C LEU A 10 11.69 -1.76 29.14
N LEU A 11 11.13 -0.97 28.21
CA LEU A 11 11.37 -1.11 26.78
C LEU A 11 12.86 -1.04 26.42
N SER A 12 13.64 -0.22 27.11
CA SER A 12 15.08 -0.11 26.86
C SER A 12 15.88 -1.36 27.25
N SER A 13 15.32 -2.21 28.11
CA SER A 13 15.92 -3.48 28.52
C SER A 13 15.63 -4.62 27.55
N ILE A 14 14.62 -4.49 26.69
CA ILE A 14 14.24 -5.51 25.70
C ILE A 14 15.23 -5.51 24.54
N LYS A 15 15.97 -6.61 24.38
CA LYS A 15 16.89 -6.85 23.26
C LYS A 15 16.36 -7.91 22.29
N GLY A 16 15.34 -8.64 22.71
CA GLY A 16 14.70 -9.67 21.89
C GLY A 16 13.52 -10.32 22.59
N PRO A 17 12.83 -11.26 21.91
CA PRO A 17 11.65 -11.92 22.45
C PRO A 17 11.87 -12.67 23.77
N SER A 18 13.08 -13.17 24.01
CA SER A 18 13.43 -13.82 25.28
C SER A 18 13.29 -12.91 26.50
N ASP A 19 13.60 -11.62 26.33
CA ASP A 19 13.47 -10.64 27.42
C ASP A 19 12.00 -10.37 27.72
N VAL A 20 11.14 -10.33 26.69
CA VAL A 20 9.68 -10.19 26.85
C VAL A 20 9.11 -11.39 27.62
N ARG A 21 9.58 -12.61 27.33
CA ARG A 21 9.17 -13.83 28.06
C ARG A 21 9.61 -13.82 29.51
N ALA A 22 10.76 -13.23 29.81
CA ALA A 22 11.31 -13.19 31.16
C ALA A 22 10.67 -12.14 32.07
N LEU A 23 9.94 -11.15 31.52
CA LEU A 23 9.29 -10.11 32.31
C LEU A 23 8.20 -10.69 33.23
N PRO A 24 8.09 -10.19 34.48
CA PRO A 24 6.94 -10.45 35.33
C PRO A 24 5.63 -10.00 34.65
N GLU A 25 4.55 -10.74 34.86
CA GLU A 25 3.21 -10.38 34.31
C GLU A 25 2.76 -9.00 34.81
N SER A 26 3.11 -8.62 36.04
CA SER A 26 2.83 -7.30 36.63
C SER A 26 3.43 -6.12 35.86
N ASP A 27 4.49 -6.33 35.09
CA ASP A 27 5.23 -5.28 34.39
C ASP A 27 4.70 -5.05 32.96
N LEU A 28 3.87 -5.97 32.45
CA LEU A 28 3.37 -5.90 31.07
C LEU A 28 2.50 -4.65 30.79
N PRO A 29 1.64 -4.19 31.71
CA PRO A 29 0.90 -2.95 31.49
C PRO A 29 1.81 -1.71 31.37
N ALA A 30 2.90 -1.66 32.15
CA ALA A 30 3.89 -0.58 32.09
C ALA A 30 4.66 -0.65 30.77
N LEU A 31 5.09 -1.83 30.33
CA LEU A 31 5.72 -2.02 29.02
C LEU A 31 4.78 -1.58 27.87
N ALA A 32 3.52 -1.95 27.94
CA ALA A 32 2.54 -1.55 26.92
C ALA A 32 2.38 -0.02 26.84
N GLN A 33 2.37 0.67 27.97
CA GLN A 33 2.31 2.14 28.00
C GLN A 33 3.59 2.77 27.43
N GLU A 34 4.78 2.28 27.82
CA GLU A 34 6.05 2.77 27.27
C GLU A 34 6.14 2.61 25.75
N ILE A 35 5.64 1.49 25.21
CA ILE A 35 5.56 1.24 23.75
C ILE A 35 4.64 2.27 23.09
N ARG A 36 3.47 2.57 23.65
CA ARG A 36 2.55 3.58 23.11
C ARG A 36 3.16 4.97 23.09
N ASP A 37 3.78 5.37 24.20
CA ASP A 37 4.44 6.68 24.29
C ASP A 37 5.53 6.81 23.23
N GLU A 38 6.30 5.73 23.03
CA GLU A 38 7.36 5.68 22.04
C GLU A 38 6.85 5.71 20.60
N LEU A 39 5.74 5.00 20.30
CA LEU A 39 5.05 5.05 19.01
C LEU A 39 4.58 6.46 18.66
N VAL A 40 3.88 7.13 19.59
CA VAL A 40 3.41 8.50 19.38
C VAL A 40 4.58 9.45 19.15
N ARG A 41 5.65 9.32 19.96
CA ARG A 41 6.85 10.15 19.86
C ARG A 41 7.59 9.97 18.53
N ALA A 42 7.80 8.73 18.09
CA ALA A 42 8.53 8.44 16.86
C ALA A 42 7.71 8.80 15.62
N VAL A 43 6.47 8.31 15.53
CA VAL A 43 5.61 8.51 14.36
C VAL A 43 5.20 9.98 14.19
N SER A 44 5.12 10.76 15.26
CA SER A 44 4.88 12.21 15.13
C SER A 44 5.94 12.94 14.31
N LYS A 45 7.19 12.43 14.32
CA LYS A 45 8.34 13.01 13.59
C LYS A 45 8.51 12.46 12.18
N THR A 46 8.21 11.17 11.98
CA THR A 46 8.49 10.47 10.72
C THR A 46 7.26 10.28 9.85
N GLY A 47 6.06 10.40 10.44
CA GLY A 47 4.84 9.87 9.84
C GLY A 47 4.78 8.34 9.94
N GLY A 48 3.64 7.75 9.57
CA GLY A 48 3.46 6.30 9.53
C GLY A 48 2.10 5.82 10.00
N HIS A 49 2.03 4.50 10.31
CA HIS A 49 0.79 3.80 10.65
C HIS A 49 0.57 3.80 12.17
N LEU A 50 0.15 4.93 12.76
CA LEU A 50 0.05 5.04 14.21
C LEU A 50 -1.13 4.26 14.80
N GLY A 51 -2.35 4.50 14.29
CA GLY A 51 -3.58 3.90 14.83
C GLY A 51 -3.56 2.37 14.85
N PRO A 52 -3.18 1.69 13.75
CA PRO A 52 -3.05 0.23 13.72
C PRO A 52 -2.07 -0.31 14.75
N ASN A 53 -0.90 0.33 14.93
CA ASN A 53 0.11 -0.11 15.89
C ASN A 53 -0.33 0.08 17.35
N LEU A 54 -0.99 1.19 17.67
CA LEU A 54 -1.55 1.42 19.01
C LEU A 54 -2.62 0.37 19.40
N GLY A 55 -3.34 -0.16 18.39
CA GLY A 55 -4.37 -1.18 18.60
C GLY A 55 -3.85 -2.59 18.89
N VAL A 56 -2.59 -2.89 18.58
CA VAL A 56 -2.04 -4.26 18.67
C VAL A 56 -0.91 -4.40 19.69
N VAL A 57 -0.74 -3.46 20.59
CA VAL A 57 0.37 -3.47 21.56
C VAL A 57 0.30 -4.70 22.45
N GLU A 58 -0.81 -4.94 23.13
CA GLU A 58 -1.02 -6.09 24.02
C GLU A 58 -0.97 -7.41 23.27
N LEU A 59 -1.60 -7.47 22.10
CA LEU A 59 -1.54 -8.64 21.22
C LEU A 59 -0.10 -9.02 20.90
N THR A 60 0.73 -8.05 20.48
CA THR A 60 2.11 -8.31 20.07
C THR A 60 2.98 -8.72 21.25
N ILE A 61 2.78 -8.12 22.43
CA ILE A 61 3.44 -8.56 23.68
C ILE A 61 3.07 -10.01 23.98
N ALA A 62 1.77 -10.36 23.93
CA ALA A 62 1.30 -11.71 24.22
C ALA A 62 1.83 -12.75 23.23
N LEU A 63 1.92 -12.41 21.93
CA LEU A 63 2.55 -13.26 20.92
C LEU A 63 4.00 -13.58 21.27
N HIS A 64 4.80 -12.56 21.61
CA HIS A 64 6.22 -12.76 21.97
C HIS A 64 6.44 -13.40 23.34
N ARG A 65 5.41 -13.45 24.18
CA ARG A 65 5.46 -14.25 25.41
C ARG A 65 5.21 -15.73 25.15
N ALA A 66 4.26 -16.04 24.26
CA ALA A 66 3.82 -17.41 24.02
C ALA A 66 4.66 -18.14 22.97
N PHE A 67 5.13 -17.45 21.93
CA PHE A 67 5.82 -18.06 20.80
C PHE A 67 7.30 -17.71 20.79
N ASP A 68 8.13 -18.68 20.36
CA ASP A 68 9.58 -18.57 20.31
C ASP A 68 10.06 -18.11 18.93
N SER A 69 9.88 -16.81 18.62
CA SER A 69 10.40 -16.22 17.38
C SER A 69 11.94 -16.12 17.44
N PRO A 70 12.68 -16.46 16.36
CA PRO A 70 12.22 -16.76 15.00
C PRO A 70 11.92 -18.24 14.71
N LYS A 71 12.05 -19.17 15.69
CA LYS A 71 11.69 -20.58 15.52
C LYS A 71 10.22 -20.69 15.11
N ASP A 72 9.32 -20.19 15.96
CA ASP A 72 7.91 -20.03 15.61
C ASP A 72 7.74 -18.88 14.63
N LYS A 73 6.84 -19.03 13.67
CA LYS A 73 6.61 -18.05 12.61
C LYS A 73 5.42 -17.17 12.95
N ILE A 74 5.66 -15.88 13.16
CA ILE A 74 4.62 -14.88 13.40
C ILE A 74 4.53 -13.99 12.16
N LEU A 75 3.40 -14.06 11.44
CA LEU A 75 3.13 -13.27 10.26
C LEU A 75 2.08 -12.20 10.58
N PHE A 76 2.29 -11.00 10.09
CA PHE A 76 1.29 -9.93 10.14
C PHE A 76 0.83 -9.63 8.72
N ASP A 77 -0.47 -9.76 8.46
CA ASP A 77 -1.03 -9.39 7.17
C ASP A 77 -0.88 -7.88 6.94
N VAL A 78 -0.56 -7.43 5.71
CA VAL A 78 -0.10 -6.07 5.40
C VAL A 78 1.19 -5.68 6.13
N SER A 79 1.32 -6.04 7.38
CA SER A 79 2.42 -5.73 8.32
C SER A 79 2.62 -4.24 8.69
N HIS A 80 1.68 -3.37 8.32
CA HIS A 80 1.69 -1.96 8.72
C HIS A 80 1.54 -1.76 10.24
N GLN A 81 1.02 -2.76 10.96
CA GLN A 81 0.93 -2.84 12.42
C GLN A 81 2.16 -3.49 13.07
N GLY A 82 3.27 -3.65 12.32
CA GLY A 82 4.47 -4.36 12.75
C GLY A 82 5.47 -3.55 13.59
N TYR A 83 5.22 -2.29 13.93
CA TYR A 83 6.19 -1.45 14.67
C TYR A 83 6.45 -1.98 16.07
N VAL A 84 5.41 -2.46 16.76
CA VAL A 84 5.54 -3.09 18.08
C VAL A 84 6.40 -4.35 17.98
N HIS A 85 6.20 -5.17 16.95
CA HIS A 85 7.03 -6.35 16.67
C HIS A 85 8.50 -5.96 16.49
N LYS A 86 8.79 -4.90 15.72
CA LYS A 86 10.17 -4.38 15.55
C LYS A 86 10.78 -3.98 16.90
N MET A 87 10.05 -3.27 17.75
CA MET A 87 10.53 -2.86 19.07
C MET A 87 10.86 -4.06 19.96
N LEU A 88 9.98 -5.08 19.98
CA LEU A 88 10.16 -6.26 20.84
C LEU A 88 11.18 -7.27 20.29
N THR A 89 11.62 -7.10 19.05
CA THR A 89 12.66 -7.91 18.40
C THR A 89 14.00 -7.18 18.27
N GLY A 90 14.29 -6.26 19.21
CA GLY A 90 15.60 -5.63 19.38
C GLY A 90 15.82 -4.33 18.60
N ARG A 91 14.80 -3.82 17.89
CA ARG A 91 14.89 -2.60 17.06
C ARG A 91 14.30 -1.35 17.71
N ALA A 92 13.96 -1.39 19.02
CA ALA A 92 13.36 -0.26 19.73
C ALA A 92 14.22 1.02 19.67
N ALA A 93 15.54 0.89 19.78
CA ALA A 93 16.46 2.03 19.72
C ALA A 93 16.53 2.70 18.33
N GLN A 94 16.07 2.01 17.28
CA GLN A 94 16.10 2.50 15.91
C GLN A 94 14.73 3.05 15.45
N ILE A 95 13.71 3.03 16.30
CA ILE A 95 12.34 3.37 15.89
C ILE A 95 12.19 4.81 15.37
N ASP A 96 13.06 5.72 15.76
CA ASP A 96 13.13 7.09 15.25
C ASP A 96 13.51 7.16 13.75
N SER A 97 14.08 6.10 13.20
CA SER A 97 14.42 6.01 11.79
C SER A 97 13.34 5.36 10.93
N ILE A 98 12.18 5.01 11.52
CA ILE A 98 11.09 4.35 10.78
C ILE A 98 10.69 5.15 9.54
N ARG A 99 10.61 4.51 8.37
CA ARG A 99 10.27 5.11 7.08
C ARG A 99 11.27 6.17 6.57
N GLN A 100 12.42 6.33 7.22
CA GLN A 100 13.48 7.21 6.75
C GLN A 100 14.50 6.42 5.92
N TYR A 101 15.12 7.07 4.95
CA TYR A 101 16.17 6.46 4.13
C TYR A 101 17.27 5.83 5.02
N GLU A 102 17.70 4.61 4.71
CA GLU A 102 18.62 3.79 5.51
C GLU A 102 18.15 3.45 6.93
N GLY A 103 16.89 3.74 7.24
CA GLY A 103 16.27 3.42 8.53
C GLY A 103 15.38 2.17 8.45
N LEU A 104 14.55 1.99 9.50
CA LEU A 104 13.60 0.89 9.55
C LEU A 104 12.49 1.08 8.50
N ASN A 105 12.16 0.00 7.80
CA ASN A 105 11.04 -0.01 6.86
C ASN A 105 9.70 0.14 7.60
N GLY A 106 8.73 0.80 6.97
CA GLY A 106 7.37 0.97 7.47
C GLY A 106 6.51 -0.32 7.48
N PHE A 107 7.05 -1.39 6.92
CA PHE A 107 6.47 -2.75 6.89
C PHE A 107 7.52 -3.75 7.36
N LEU A 108 7.12 -5.00 7.63
CA LEU A 108 8.07 -6.06 7.95
C LEU A 108 8.83 -6.47 6.69
N LEU A 109 10.13 -6.70 6.83
CA LEU A 109 11.01 -7.00 5.71
C LEU A 109 12.04 -8.07 6.11
N ARG A 110 12.04 -9.19 5.40
CA ARG A 110 12.92 -10.34 5.69
C ARG A 110 14.42 -10.00 5.74
N SER A 111 14.84 -9.01 4.97
CA SER A 111 16.24 -8.53 4.98
C SER A 111 16.57 -7.64 6.18
N GLU A 112 15.57 -7.17 6.93
CA GLU A 112 15.77 -6.29 8.09
C GLU A 112 16.01 -7.08 9.39
N SER A 113 15.33 -8.24 9.53
CA SER A 113 15.44 -9.08 10.73
C SER A 113 15.05 -10.53 10.45
N GLU A 114 15.71 -11.48 11.14
CA GLU A 114 15.33 -12.89 11.14
C GLU A 114 13.93 -13.15 11.73
N HIS A 115 13.44 -12.23 12.57
CA HIS A 115 12.10 -12.26 13.14
C HIS A 115 11.02 -11.86 12.12
N ASP A 116 11.36 -11.18 11.05
CA ASP A 116 10.46 -10.77 9.98
C ASP A 116 10.35 -11.92 8.96
N CYS A 117 9.67 -13.01 9.35
CA CYS A 117 9.65 -14.25 8.58
C CYS A 117 8.97 -14.11 7.20
N TYR A 118 8.10 -13.10 7.02
CA TYR A 118 7.44 -12.78 5.76
C TYR A 118 7.25 -11.26 5.63
N GLY A 119 7.72 -10.70 4.52
CA GLY A 119 7.49 -9.30 4.16
C GLY A 119 6.12 -9.17 3.48
N ALA A 120 5.39 -8.14 3.83
CA ALA A 120 4.09 -7.84 3.25
C ALA A 120 3.96 -6.32 3.02
N GLY A 121 2.84 -5.86 2.54
CA GLY A 121 2.49 -4.47 2.24
C GLY A 121 1.11 -4.42 1.59
N HIS A 122 0.75 -5.51 0.89
CA HIS A 122 -0.58 -5.72 0.31
C HIS A 122 -1.40 -6.67 1.20
N ALA A 123 -2.67 -6.36 1.41
CA ALA A 123 -3.55 -7.16 2.26
C ALA A 123 -3.90 -8.53 1.66
N GLY A 124 -4.21 -9.49 2.53
CA GLY A 124 -4.71 -10.81 2.18
C GLY A 124 -3.63 -11.85 1.89
N THR A 125 -2.35 -11.49 1.87
CA THR A 125 -1.28 -12.41 1.43
C THR A 125 -0.78 -13.32 2.54
N ALA A 126 -0.89 -12.90 3.80
CA ALA A 126 -0.27 -13.60 4.93
C ALA A 126 -0.91 -14.96 5.23
N LEU A 127 -2.21 -15.13 4.99
CA LEU A 127 -2.89 -16.42 5.20
C LEU A 127 -2.31 -17.51 4.29
N SER A 128 -2.23 -17.25 2.98
CA SER A 128 -1.64 -18.20 2.02
C SER A 128 -0.15 -18.46 2.30
N ALA A 129 0.62 -17.41 2.62
CA ALA A 129 2.04 -17.57 2.95
C ALA A 129 2.24 -18.37 4.24
N GLY A 130 1.46 -18.10 5.27
CA GLY A 130 1.47 -18.84 6.54
C GLY A 130 1.07 -20.29 6.35
N LEU A 131 0.06 -20.58 5.53
CA LEU A 131 -0.36 -21.93 5.19
C LEU A 131 0.78 -22.71 4.49
N GLY A 132 1.48 -22.06 3.56
CA GLY A 132 2.67 -22.64 2.92
C GLY A 132 3.80 -22.93 3.92
N MET A 133 4.00 -22.05 4.92
CA MET A 133 4.97 -22.28 6.01
C MET A 133 4.56 -23.45 6.90
N ALA A 134 3.26 -23.59 7.21
CA ALA A 134 2.73 -24.72 7.98
C ALA A 134 2.91 -26.03 7.23
N ALA A 135 2.62 -26.08 5.93
CA ALA A 135 2.88 -27.24 5.09
C ALA A 135 4.38 -27.61 5.07
N ALA A 136 5.27 -26.62 4.93
CA ALA A 136 6.72 -26.85 4.95
C ALA A 136 7.21 -27.37 6.32
N ARG A 137 6.62 -26.90 7.43
CA ARG A 137 6.85 -27.43 8.77
C ARG A 137 6.45 -28.91 8.85
N ASP A 138 5.26 -29.26 8.37
CA ASP A 138 4.73 -30.62 8.41
C ASP A 138 5.59 -31.57 7.56
N LEU A 139 6.04 -31.13 6.38
CA LEU A 139 6.99 -31.88 5.53
C LEU A 139 8.33 -32.13 6.22
N ARG A 140 8.82 -31.22 7.05
CA ARG A 140 10.05 -31.39 7.84
C ARG A 140 9.84 -32.25 9.09
N GLY A 141 8.60 -32.50 9.49
CA GLY A 141 8.28 -33.16 10.77
C GLY A 141 8.70 -32.33 12.00
N SER A 142 8.78 -31.00 11.86
CA SER A 142 9.15 -30.11 12.97
C SER A 142 7.93 -29.66 13.78
N ASP A 143 8.17 -29.14 14.99
CA ASP A 143 7.14 -28.80 15.98
C ASP A 143 6.85 -27.30 16.09
N ASP A 144 7.54 -26.46 15.31
CA ASP A 144 7.36 -25.02 15.32
C ASP A 144 5.92 -24.60 14.98
N HIS A 145 5.48 -23.51 15.56
CA HIS A 145 4.15 -22.94 15.32
C HIS A 145 4.18 -21.93 14.18
N VAL A 146 3.05 -21.84 13.47
CA VAL A 146 2.80 -20.78 12.48
C VAL A 146 1.55 -20.03 12.90
N VAL A 147 1.71 -18.72 13.15
CA VAL A 147 0.67 -17.82 13.61
C VAL A 147 0.54 -16.66 12.63
N VAL A 148 -0.66 -16.45 12.11
CA VAL A 148 -0.97 -15.33 11.20
C VAL A 148 -1.91 -14.36 11.89
N VAL A 149 -1.50 -13.11 11.99
CA VAL A 149 -2.35 -12.00 12.46
C VAL A 149 -2.91 -11.29 11.24
N ALA A 150 -4.22 -11.34 11.07
CA ALA A 150 -4.92 -10.70 9.96
C ALA A 150 -6.05 -9.81 10.48
N GLY A 151 -6.16 -8.60 9.94
CA GLY A 151 -7.28 -7.70 10.24
C GLY A 151 -8.58 -8.19 9.60
N ASP A 152 -9.70 -7.81 10.17
CA ASP A 152 -11.05 -8.11 9.69
C ASP A 152 -11.27 -7.72 8.22
N ALA A 153 -10.74 -6.59 7.77
CA ALA A 153 -10.75 -6.18 6.37
C ALA A 153 -9.97 -7.12 5.44
N ALA A 154 -8.88 -7.72 5.89
CA ALA A 154 -8.10 -8.67 5.10
C ALA A 154 -8.88 -9.96 4.79
N PHE A 155 -9.85 -10.32 5.61
CA PHE A 155 -10.76 -11.44 5.36
C PHE A 155 -11.74 -11.18 4.20
N THR A 156 -11.86 -9.95 3.70
CA THR A 156 -12.65 -9.64 2.49
C THR A 156 -11.88 -9.83 1.19
N CYS A 157 -10.55 -10.04 1.24
CA CYS A 157 -9.74 -10.32 0.06
C CYS A 157 -10.03 -11.69 -0.52
N GLY A 158 -10.14 -11.82 -1.84
CA GLY A 158 -10.34 -13.10 -2.53
C GLY A 158 -9.28 -14.13 -2.18
N VAL A 159 -7.99 -13.76 -2.22
CA VAL A 159 -6.87 -14.65 -1.88
C VAL A 159 -6.91 -15.14 -0.42
N SER A 160 -7.48 -14.39 0.50
CA SER A 160 -7.71 -14.85 1.87
C SER A 160 -8.72 -16.00 1.92
N PHE A 161 -9.82 -15.90 1.16
CA PHE A 161 -10.80 -16.98 1.02
C PHE A 161 -10.21 -18.22 0.35
N GLU A 162 -9.35 -18.06 -0.64
CA GLU A 162 -8.61 -19.16 -1.27
C GLU A 162 -7.76 -19.90 -0.22
N ALA A 163 -7.06 -19.16 0.65
CA ALA A 163 -6.29 -19.76 1.74
C ALA A 163 -7.20 -20.51 2.73
N LEU A 164 -8.28 -19.87 3.20
CA LEU A 164 -9.22 -20.47 4.15
C LEU A 164 -9.83 -21.78 3.61
N ASN A 165 -10.20 -21.80 2.33
CA ASN A 165 -10.75 -22.98 1.65
C ASN A 165 -9.76 -24.16 1.55
N ASN A 166 -8.45 -23.89 1.65
CA ASN A 166 -7.42 -24.92 1.50
C ASN A 166 -6.81 -25.40 2.83
N VAL A 167 -7.13 -24.78 3.95
CA VAL A 167 -6.46 -25.06 5.24
C VAL A 167 -6.67 -26.49 5.70
N SER A 168 -7.91 -27.00 5.73
CA SER A 168 -8.24 -28.34 6.24
C SER A 168 -7.54 -29.47 5.51
N GLU A 169 -7.29 -29.27 4.22
CA GLU A 169 -6.60 -30.25 3.36
C GLU A 169 -5.07 -30.15 3.44
N THR A 170 -4.55 -29.00 3.93
CA THR A 170 -3.11 -28.73 3.87
C THR A 170 -2.39 -29.04 5.18
N THR A 171 -2.98 -28.71 6.34
CA THR A 171 -2.30 -28.84 7.63
C THR A 171 -3.27 -29.09 8.79
N LYS A 172 -2.73 -29.67 9.87
CA LYS A 172 -3.49 -29.89 11.13
C LYS A 172 -3.24 -28.80 12.17
N ARG A 173 -2.13 -28.07 12.11
CA ARG A 173 -1.75 -27.07 13.11
C ARG A 173 -1.49 -25.73 12.45
N PHE A 174 -2.44 -24.83 12.53
CA PHE A 174 -2.33 -23.49 11.97
C PHE A 174 -3.16 -22.51 12.82
N ILE A 175 -2.56 -21.43 13.27
CA ILE A 175 -3.23 -20.46 14.13
C ILE A 175 -3.43 -19.17 13.34
N VAL A 176 -4.66 -18.75 13.20
CA VAL A 176 -5.06 -17.46 12.61
C VAL A 176 -5.65 -16.60 13.71
N VAL A 177 -5.08 -15.41 13.91
CA VAL A 177 -5.63 -14.38 14.80
C VAL A 177 -6.41 -13.40 13.95
N LEU A 178 -7.74 -13.46 14.04
CA LEU A 178 -8.64 -12.47 13.44
C LEU A 178 -8.70 -11.26 14.38
N ASN A 179 -8.01 -10.19 13.99
CA ASN A 179 -7.99 -8.93 14.74
C ASN A 179 -9.12 -8.01 14.25
N ASP A 180 -10.25 -8.05 14.94
CA ASP A 180 -11.43 -7.25 14.62
C ASP A 180 -11.37 -5.91 15.34
N ASN A 181 -11.36 -4.82 14.57
CA ASN A 181 -11.46 -3.46 15.08
C ASN A 181 -12.45 -2.61 14.27
N GLU A 182 -13.23 -3.22 13.40
CA GLU A 182 -14.26 -2.62 12.53
C GLU A 182 -13.72 -1.61 11.49
N TRP A 183 -12.41 -1.49 11.35
CA TRP A 183 -11.76 -0.49 10.49
C TRP A 183 -10.67 -1.10 9.60
N SER A 184 -10.74 -0.74 8.31
CA SER A 184 -9.59 -0.78 7.39
C SER A 184 -8.91 0.61 7.34
N ILE A 185 -8.65 1.16 6.17
CA ILE A 185 -8.34 2.59 5.98
C ILE A 185 -9.61 3.42 6.28
N SER A 186 -10.77 2.96 5.82
CA SER A 186 -12.10 3.46 6.14
C SER A 186 -12.90 2.41 6.95
N LYS A 187 -14.14 2.72 7.32
CA LYS A 187 -15.02 1.74 7.96
C LYS A 187 -15.26 0.56 7.01
N ASN A 188 -15.19 -0.66 7.53
CA ASN A 188 -15.33 -1.86 6.72
C ASN A 188 -16.71 -1.96 6.06
N VAL A 189 -16.74 -2.49 4.84
CA VAL A 189 -17.94 -2.64 4.01
C VAL A 189 -18.23 -4.12 3.68
N GLY A 190 -19.46 -4.40 3.28
CA GLY A 190 -19.88 -5.71 2.79
C GLY A 190 -20.44 -6.65 3.84
N ALA A 191 -20.89 -7.83 3.38
CA ALA A 191 -21.59 -8.81 4.18
C ALA A 191 -20.69 -9.46 5.24
N VAL A 192 -19.41 -9.67 4.95
CA VAL A 192 -18.43 -10.24 5.89
C VAL A 192 -18.22 -9.30 7.07
N ALA A 193 -18.01 -8.00 6.82
CA ALA A 193 -17.89 -7.01 7.88
C ALA A 193 -19.17 -6.93 8.74
N SER A 194 -20.33 -6.94 8.11
CA SER A 194 -21.62 -6.97 8.82
C SER A 194 -21.81 -8.26 9.63
N TYR A 195 -21.30 -9.38 9.14
CA TYR A 195 -21.33 -10.66 9.82
C TYR A 195 -20.43 -10.64 11.07
N LEU A 196 -19.19 -10.16 10.98
CA LEU A 196 -18.26 -10.04 12.12
C LEU A 196 -18.82 -9.07 13.17
N SER A 197 -19.34 -7.91 12.77
CA SER A 197 -19.97 -6.96 13.69
C SER A 197 -21.18 -7.55 14.43
N LYS A 198 -21.97 -8.41 13.77
CA LYS A 198 -23.07 -9.13 14.45
C LYS A 198 -22.56 -10.13 15.49
N ILE A 199 -21.41 -10.75 15.27
CA ILE A 199 -20.78 -11.61 16.26
C ILE A 199 -20.44 -10.82 17.51
N THR A 200 -19.81 -9.67 17.39
CA THR A 200 -19.34 -8.85 18.52
C THR A 200 -20.47 -8.14 19.27
N THR A 201 -21.58 -7.82 18.59
CA THR A 201 -22.70 -7.04 19.19
C THR A 201 -23.85 -7.89 19.73
N ASN A 202 -23.88 -9.22 19.52
CA ASN A 202 -24.96 -10.08 19.95
C ASN A 202 -24.91 -10.30 21.49
N PRO A 203 -25.99 -9.99 22.26
CA PRO A 203 -26.04 -10.19 23.72
C PRO A 203 -25.82 -11.64 24.18
N ALA A 204 -26.22 -12.64 23.38
CA ALA A 204 -25.92 -14.04 23.63
C ALA A 204 -24.42 -14.32 23.58
N TYR A 205 -23.69 -13.53 22.83
CA TYR A 205 -22.24 -13.60 22.66
C TYR A 205 -21.49 -13.04 23.87
N ALA A 206 -21.98 -11.97 24.50
CA ALA A 206 -21.42 -11.45 25.75
C ALA A 206 -21.41 -12.52 26.86
N HIS A 207 -22.43 -13.36 26.88
CA HIS A 207 -22.52 -14.49 27.83
C HIS A 207 -21.54 -15.63 27.47
N LEU A 208 -21.31 -15.89 26.19
CA LEU A 208 -20.30 -16.85 25.71
C LEU A 208 -18.86 -16.36 25.95
N HIS A 209 -18.62 -15.06 25.80
CA HIS A 209 -17.35 -14.42 26.15
C HIS A 209 -17.00 -14.65 27.63
N GLU A 210 -17.97 -14.44 28.53
CA GLU A 210 -17.81 -14.70 29.97
C GLU A 210 -17.58 -16.20 30.26
N GLN A 211 -18.25 -17.09 29.53
CA GLN A 211 -18.05 -18.53 29.64
C GLN A 211 -16.70 -18.99 29.04
N ALA A 212 -16.27 -18.43 27.91
CA ALA A 212 -14.97 -18.73 27.32
C ALA A 212 -13.83 -18.24 28.24
N ALA A 213 -13.92 -17.04 28.80
CA ALA A 213 -12.97 -16.54 29.78
C ALA A 213 -12.92 -17.43 31.04
N LYS A 214 -14.08 -17.80 31.62
CA LYS A 214 -14.17 -18.73 32.76
C LYS A 214 -13.64 -20.13 32.42
N PHE A 215 -13.83 -20.60 31.18
CA PHE A 215 -13.31 -21.88 30.71
C PHE A 215 -11.79 -21.85 30.61
N ILE A 216 -11.21 -20.78 30.07
CA ILE A 216 -9.75 -20.59 29.97
C ILE A 216 -9.15 -20.45 31.39
N GLU A 217 -9.81 -19.76 32.30
CA GLU A 217 -9.42 -19.69 33.71
C GLU A 217 -9.46 -21.06 34.41
N ALA A 218 -10.43 -21.91 34.08
CA ALA A 218 -10.58 -23.25 34.65
C ALA A 218 -9.56 -24.27 34.15
N ILE A 219 -9.01 -24.09 32.92
CA ILE A 219 -8.00 -25.00 32.33
C ILE A 219 -6.64 -24.91 33.05
N GLY A 220 -6.36 -23.87 33.82
CA GLY A 220 -5.18 -23.79 34.68
C GLY A 220 -5.10 -24.88 35.77
N GLY A 221 -6.16 -25.72 35.98
CA GLY A 221 -6.24 -26.84 36.91
C GLY A 221 -6.34 -28.19 36.18
N LYS A 222 -5.43 -29.11 36.47
CA LYS A 222 -5.37 -30.47 35.94
C LYS A 222 -6.66 -31.28 36.22
N GLY A 223 -7.69 -31.18 35.41
CA GLY A 223 -8.89 -32.02 35.58
C GLY A 223 -10.09 -31.67 34.71
N ALA A 224 -10.12 -30.54 34.06
CA ALA A 224 -11.30 -30.02 33.38
C ALA A 224 -11.51 -30.48 31.92
N LEU A 225 -10.54 -31.12 31.30
CA LEU A 225 -10.59 -31.51 29.86
C LEU A 225 -11.72 -32.49 29.52
N ALA A 226 -12.05 -33.40 30.43
CA ALA A 226 -13.08 -34.44 30.20
C ALA A 226 -14.52 -33.91 30.32
N LEU A 227 -14.73 -32.82 31.05
CA LEU A 227 -16.06 -32.22 31.25
C LEU A 227 -16.43 -31.27 30.14
N ALA A 228 -15.41 -30.61 29.53
CA ALA A 228 -15.56 -29.65 28.46
C ALA A 228 -16.15 -30.27 27.19
N HIS A 229 -15.71 -31.47 26.80
CA HIS A 229 -16.19 -32.16 25.59
C HIS A 229 -17.70 -32.55 25.63
N LYS A 230 -18.29 -32.73 26.78
CA LYS A 230 -19.71 -33.14 26.88
C LYS A 230 -20.71 -31.98 26.84
N VAL A 231 -20.32 -30.79 27.24
CA VAL A 231 -21.21 -29.60 27.21
C VAL A 231 -21.18 -28.91 25.84
N GLU A 232 -20.09 -29.11 25.12
CA GLU A 232 -19.81 -28.44 23.84
C GLU A 232 -20.70 -28.90 22.68
N THR A 233 -21.09 -30.16 22.65
CA THR A 233 -21.78 -30.77 21.47
C THR A 233 -23.28 -30.53 21.42
N GLY A 234 -23.91 -30.14 22.51
CA GLY A 234 -25.40 -30.09 22.62
C GLY A 234 -26.04 -28.72 22.35
N VAL A 235 -25.30 -27.63 22.46
CA VAL A 235 -25.85 -26.26 22.39
C VAL A 235 -25.34 -25.46 21.16
N LYS A 236 -24.28 -25.92 20.50
CA LYS A 236 -23.56 -25.18 19.44
C LYS A 236 -24.29 -25.01 18.11
N HIS A 237 -25.16 -25.90 17.71
CA HIS A 237 -25.70 -25.91 16.34
C HIS A 237 -26.88 -24.97 16.06
N MET A 238 -27.41 -24.26 17.05
CA MET A 238 -28.67 -23.56 16.84
C MET A 238 -28.63 -22.03 16.76
N LEU A 239 -27.54 -21.36 17.18
CA LEU A 239 -27.56 -19.89 17.32
C LEU A 239 -26.23 -19.15 17.10
N LEU A 240 -25.15 -19.77 16.59
CA LEU A 240 -23.83 -19.10 16.53
C LEU A 240 -23.38 -18.70 15.13
N PRO A 241 -22.94 -17.44 14.95
CA PRO A 241 -22.38 -16.94 13.69
C PRO A 241 -21.00 -17.52 13.31
N SER A 242 -20.38 -18.37 14.14
CA SER A 242 -19.07 -19.00 13.88
C SER A 242 -19.08 -20.11 12.82
N VAL A 243 -20.26 -20.54 12.37
CA VAL A 243 -20.49 -21.70 11.49
C VAL A 243 -19.65 -21.65 10.21
N ILE A 244 -19.48 -20.49 9.59
CA ILE A 244 -18.72 -20.39 8.33
C ILE A 244 -17.25 -20.81 8.48
N PHE A 245 -16.60 -20.49 9.59
CA PHE A 245 -15.20 -20.88 9.83
C PHE A 245 -15.08 -22.36 10.21
N GLU A 246 -16.07 -22.88 10.95
CA GLU A 246 -16.13 -24.30 11.30
C GLU A 246 -16.38 -25.17 10.07
N ASP A 247 -17.25 -24.73 9.16
CA ASP A 247 -17.50 -25.40 7.88
C ASP A 247 -16.26 -25.39 6.95
N LEU A 248 -15.38 -24.38 7.09
CA LEU A 248 -14.09 -24.33 6.40
C LEU A 248 -12.99 -25.15 7.09
N GLY A 249 -13.33 -25.86 8.19
CA GLY A 249 -12.41 -26.77 8.89
C GLY A 249 -11.56 -26.12 9.97
N PHE A 250 -11.90 -24.94 10.42
CA PHE A 250 -11.26 -24.31 11.56
C PHE A 250 -12.03 -24.57 12.86
N ARG A 251 -11.32 -24.67 13.96
CA ARG A 251 -11.91 -24.48 15.26
C ARG A 251 -11.90 -22.99 15.62
N TYR A 252 -13.06 -22.45 15.94
CA TYR A 252 -13.21 -21.04 16.24
C TYR A 252 -13.23 -20.78 17.75
N TYR A 253 -12.42 -19.81 18.20
CA TYR A 253 -12.36 -19.32 19.58
C TYR A 253 -12.54 -17.79 19.62
N GLY A 254 -13.26 -17.31 20.61
CA GLY A 254 -13.49 -15.88 20.82
C GLY A 254 -14.92 -15.43 20.50
N PRO A 255 -15.16 -14.09 20.34
CA PRO A 255 -14.17 -13.04 20.52
C PRO A 255 -13.70 -12.86 21.96
N ILE A 256 -12.43 -12.52 22.15
CA ILE A 256 -11.86 -12.15 23.45
C ILE A 256 -11.30 -10.73 23.39
N ASP A 257 -11.06 -10.12 24.55
CA ASP A 257 -10.45 -8.79 24.65
C ASP A 257 -8.99 -8.85 24.15
N GLY A 258 -8.71 -8.21 23.02
CA GLY A 258 -7.37 -8.09 22.44
C GLY A 258 -6.44 -7.14 23.19
N HIS A 259 -6.91 -6.54 24.29
CA HIS A 259 -6.14 -5.67 25.17
C HIS A 259 -5.84 -6.28 26.55
N ASP A 260 -6.31 -7.49 26.82
CA ASP A 260 -5.93 -8.25 28.01
C ASP A 260 -4.71 -9.14 27.68
N THR A 261 -3.52 -8.63 27.94
CA THR A 261 -2.24 -9.34 27.63
C THR A 261 -2.16 -10.69 28.36
N ALA A 262 -2.65 -10.78 29.59
CA ALA A 262 -2.59 -12.01 30.38
C ALA A 262 -3.55 -13.07 29.84
N LEU A 263 -4.77 -12.67 29.48
CA LEU A 263 -5.75 -13.55 28.83
C LEU A 263 -5.22 -14.04 27.48
N LEU A 264 -4.69 -13.14 26.65
CA LEU A 264 -4.11 -13.49 25.34
C LEU A 264 -2.95 -14.48 25.49
N ALA A 265 -2.00 -14.23 26.40
CA ALA A 265 -0.86 -15.13 26.59
C ALA A 265 -1.31 -16.54 27.02
N ARG A 266 -2.24 -16.65 27.97
CA ARG A 266 -2.83 -17.94 28.39
C ARG A 266 -3.59 -18.63 27.25
N THR A 267 -4.32 -17.85 26.47
CA THR A 267 -5.05 -18.38 25.31
C THR A 267 -4.07 -18.94 24.27
N PHE A 268 -2.99 -18.22 23.94
CA PHE A 268 -1.98 -18.73 23.00
C PHE A 268 -1.29 -20.00 23.51
N GLU A 269 -0.95 -20.10 24.80
CA GLU A 269 -0.41 -21.35 25.37
C GLU A 269 -1.39 -22.52 25.23
N PHE A 270 -2.68 -22.29 25.41
CA PHE A 270 -3.70 -23.29 25.14
C PHE A 270 -3.78 -23.65 23.65
N LEU A 271 -3.76 -22.67 22.74
CA LEU A 271 -3.86 -22.89 21.29
C LEU A 271 -2.66 -23.69 20.74
N LYS A 272 -1.48 -23.56 21.33
CA LYS A 272 -0.29 -24.37 20.98
C LYS A 272 -0.52 -25.88 21.17
N THR A 273 -1.45 -26.27 22.04
CA THR A 273 -1.75 -27.68 22.29
C THR A 273 -2.76 -28.27 21.31
N GLN A 274 -3.36 -27.44 20.44
CA GLN A 274 -4.38 -27.90 19.50
C GLN A 274 -3.74 -28.56 18.28
N ASN A 275 -4.37 -29.65 17.81
CA ASN A 275 -3.96 -30.38 16.61
C ASN A 275 -4.94 -30.18 15.44
N GLU A 276 -5.61 -29.04 15.42
CA GLU A 276 -6.58 -28.61 14.40
C GLU A 276 -6.24 -27.17 13.99
N PRO A 277 -6.58 -26.72 12.77
CA PRO A 277 -6.50 -25.30 12.42
C PRO A 277 -7.43 -24.47 13.32
N VAL A 278 -6.94 -23.32 13.76
CA VAL A 278 -7.66 -22.49 14.75
C VAL A 278 -7.80 -21.07 14.22
N ILE A 279 -8.99 -20.48 14.39
CA ILE A 279 -9.21 -19.03 14.34
C ILE A 279 -9.43 -18.53 15.76
N LEU A 280 -8.55 -17.64 16.22
CA LEU A 280 -8.76 -16.85 17.43
C LEU A 280 -9.29 -15.47 17.03
N HIS A 281 -10.55 -15.20 17.31
CA HIS A 281 -11.14 -13.89 17.12
C HIS A 281 -10.87 -13.01 18.33
N ILE A 282 -10.22 -11.86 18.12
CA ILE A 282 -9.97 -10.86 19.17
C ILE A 282 -10.60 -9.54 18.76
N HIS A 283 -11.06 -8.80 19.74
CA HIS A 283 -11.57 -7.44 19.54
C HIS A 283 -10.55 -6.42 20.06
N THR A 284 -10.15 -5.47 19.22
CA THR A 284 -9.20 -4.41 19.56
C THR A 284 -9.75 -3.03 19.23
N THR A 285 -9.12 -2.01 19.79
CA THR A 285 -9.47 -0.61 19.52
C THR A 285 -8.33 0.08 18.79
N LYS A 286 -8.54 0.41 17.51
CA LYS A 286 -7.60 1.16 16.69
C LYS A 286 -7.31 2.52 17.32
N GLY A 287 -6.02 2.84 17.55
CA GLY A 287 -5.63 4.10 18.20
C GLY A 287 -5.68 4.11 19.73
N LYS A 288 -5.84 2.96 20.39
CA LYS A 288 -5.93 2.85 21.85
C LYS A 288 -4.81 3.58 22.58
N GLY A 289 -5.19 4.35 23.60
CA GLY A 289 -4.24 5.11 24.43
C GLY A 289 -3.84 6.47 23.88
N TYR A 290 -4.35 6.88 22.70
CA TYR A 290 -4.09 8.19 22.12
C TYR A 290 -5.39 8.83 21.64
N ALA A 291 -5.89 9.83 22.39
CA ALA A 291 -7.21 10.44 22.17
C ALA A 291 -7.45 10.97 20.75
N PRO A 292 -6.49 11.65 20.08
CA PRO A 292 -6.70 12.07 18.69
C PRO A 292 -6.94 10.93 17.72
N ALA A 293 -6.25 9.78 17.90
CA ALA A 293 -6.42 8.61 17.05
C ALA A 293 -7.76 7.89 17.29
N LEU A 294 -8.27 7.92 18.51
CA LEU A 294 -9.60 7.38 18.83
C LEU A 294 -10.72 8.20 18.21
N GLN A 295 -10.53 9.52 18.09
CA GLN A 295 -11.53 10.42 17.50
C GLN A 295 -11.51 10.43 15.96
N GLN A 296 -10.36 10.15 15.33
CA GLN A 296 -10.18 10.18 13.88
C GLN A 296 -9.38 8.95 13.41
N PRO A 297 -9.93 7.72 13.55
CA PRO A 297 -9.19 6.48 13.29
C PRO A 297 -8.79 6.30 11.81
N ASP A 298 -9.51 6.90 10.87
CA ASP A 298 -9.17 6.97 9.45
C ASP A 298 -7.92 7.82 9.20
N LYS A 299 -7.85 9.03 9.74
CA LYS A 299 -6.69 9.93 9.64
C LYS A 299 -5.42 9.28 10.20
N PHE A 300 -5.54 8.61 11.36
CA PHE A 300 -4.42 7.97 12.04
C PHE A 300 -4.11 6.56 11.54
N HIS A 301 -4.79 6.08 10.50
CA HIS A 301 -4.38 4.85 9.81
C HIS A 301 -2.99 5.00 9.20
N GLY A 302 -2.76 6.08 8.43
CA GLY A 302 -1.46 6.43 7.86
C GLY A 302 -1.38 7.92 7.62
N LEU A 303 -0.53 8.60 8.37
CA LEU A 303 -0.43 10.06 8.32
C LEU A 303 1.03 10.52 8.19
N GLY A 304 1.19 11.78 7.77
CA GLY A 304 2.47 12.49 7.79
C GLY A 304 2.88 12.92 9.20
N LYS A 305 3.85 13.82 9.30
CA LYS A 305 4.28 14.42 10.57
C LYS A 305 3.13 15.17 11.23
N PHE A 306 3.06 15.11 12.56
CA PHE A 306 1.99 15.76 13.33
C PHE A 306 2.48 16.23 14.71
N LYS A 307 1.73 17.12 15.35
CA LYS A 307 1.99 17.54 16.72
C LYS A 307 1.49 16.45 17.71
N PRO A 308 2.36 15.87 18.55
CA PRO A 308 1.96 14.76 19.41
C PRO A 308 0.87 15.09 20.43
N ASP A 309 0.79 16.36 20.89
CA ASP A 309 -0.20 16.77 21.90
C ASP A 309 -1.62 16.90 21.32
N THR A 310 -1.75 17.32 20.05
CA THR A 310 -3.06 17.66 19.43
C THR A 310 -3.45 16.72 18.28
N GLY A 311 -2.48 15.99 17.71
CA GLY A 311 -2.70 15.20 16.50
C GLY A 311 -2.86 16.04 15.22
N GLU A 312 -2.58 17.34 15.28
CA GLU A 312 -2.65 18.23 14.13
C GLU A 312 -1.50 17.99 13.16
N THR A 313 -1.82 17.86 11.88
CA THR A 313 -0.87 17.83 10.76
C THR A 313 -0.74 19.22 10.14
N GLU A 314 0.38 19.51 9.51
CA GLU A 314 0.50 20.73 8.71
C GLU A 314 -0.51 20.69 7.56
N PRO A 315 -1.27 21.77 7.33
CA PRO A 315 -2.21 21.83 6.23
C PRO A 315 -1.47 21.82 4.88
N ALA A 316 -1.99 21.06 3.92
CA ALA A 316 -1.49 21.12 2.55
C ALA A 316 -1.77 22.51 1.95
N THR A 317 -0.77 23.09 1.29
CA THR A 317 -0.87 24.41 0.66
C THR A 317 -1.49 24.36 -0.73
N THR A 318 -1.42 23.19 -1.37
CA THR A 318 -1.94 22.92 -2.72
C THR A 318 -2.76 21.64 -2.74
N PRO A 319 -3.80 21.54 -3.58
CA PRO A 319 -4.56 20.31 -3.68
C PRO A 319 -3.70 19.16 -4.24
N THR A 320 -3.93 17.97 -3.74
CA THR A 320 -3.30 16.75 -4.28
C THR A 320 -3.99 16.29 -5.56
N TYR A 321 -3.30 15.48 -6.38
CA TYR A 321 -3.92 14.85 -7.55
C TYR A 321 -5.19 14.07 -7.19
N SER A 322 -5.20 13.34 -6.08
CA SER A 322 -6.40 12.63 -5.59
C SER A 322 -7.56 13.58 -5.29
N GLN A 323 -7.31 14.74 -4.68
CA GLN A 323 -8.35 15.74 -4.43
C GLN A 323 -8.88 16.37 -5.73
N ILE A 324 -8.01 16.60 -6.70
CA ILE A 324 -8.39 17.11 -8.02
C ILE A 324 -9.26 16.07 -8.74
N LEU A 325 -8.86 14.77 -8.71
CA LEU A 325 -9.67 13.69 -9.26
C LEU A 325 -11.09 13.70 -8.67
N GLY A 326 -11.19 13.63 -7.34
CA GLY A 326 -12.49 13.58 -6.66
C GLY A 326 -13.38 14.77 -7.00
N THR A 327 -12.80 15.97 -7.05
CA THR A 327 -13.51 17.21 -7.39
C THR A 327 -13.97 17.20 -8.86
N LYS A 328 -13.05 16.99 -9.81
CA LYS A 328 -13.37 17.03 -11.24
C LYS A 328 -14.29 15.90 -11.65
N LEU A 329 -14.12 14.70 -11.11
CA LEU A 329 -15.02 13.60 -11.38
C LEU A 329 -16.44 13.88 -10.87
N SER A 330 -16.58 14.55 -9.71
CA SER A 330 -17.86 15.00 -9.20
C SER A 330 -18.50 16.05 -10.12
N ASP A 331 -17.71 17.02 -10.60
CA ASP A 331 -18.19 18.03 -11.55
C ASP A 331 -18.71 17.39 -12.87
N TYR A 332 -18.03 16.35 -13.36
CA TYR A 332 -18.50 15.62 -14.55
C TYR A 332 -19.79 14.85 -14.28
N ALA A 333 -19.89 14.24 -13.11
CA ALA A 333 -21.06 13.48 -12.70
C ALA A 333 -22.31 14.36 -12.49
N ASP A 334 -22.18 15.65 -12.20
CA ASP A 334 -23.31 16.59 -12.16
C ASP A 334 -24.02 16.70 -13.52
N HIS A 335 -23.25 16.57 -14.60
CA HIS A 335 -23.74 16.73 -15.97
C HIS A 335 -23.94 15.40 -16.70
N ASN A 336 -23.46 14.29 -16.13
CA ASN A 336 -23.56 12.97 -16.74
C ASN A 336 -23.91 11.90 -15.69
N ASN A 337 -25.16 11.47 -15.66
CA ASN A 337 -25.67 10.47 -14.72
C ASN A 337 -25.14 9.05 -14.96
N ARG A 338 -24.39 8.80 -16.03
CA ARG A 338 -23.75 7.51 -16.32
C ARG A 338 -22.36 7.39 -15.72
N VAL A 339 -21.78 8.48 -15.21
CA VAL A 339 -20.48 8.44 -14.51
C VAL A 339 -20.65 7.79 -13.15
N VAL A 340 -19.83 6.77 -12.88
CA VAL A 340 -19.81 5.98 -11.65
C VAL A 340 -18.39 5.89 -11.14
N ALA A 341 -18.19 6.05 -9.84
CA ALA A 341 -16.88 5.92 -9.18
C ALA A 341 -16.79 4.62 -8.38
N ILE A 342 -15.66 3.91 -8.54
CA ILE A 342 -15.38 2.64 -7.87
C ILE A 342 -13.99 2.71 -7.23
N THR A 343 -13.89 2.24 -5.99
CA THR A 343 -12.61 2.07 -5.28
C THR A 343 -12.58 0.76 -4.49
N ALA A 344 -11.41 0.36 -4.02
CA ALA A 344 -11.19 -0.82 -3.20
C ALA A 344 -10.64 -0.41 -1.82
N ALA A 345 -11.54 -0.10 -0.87
CA ALA A 345 -11.25 0.31 0.52
C ALA A 345 -10.43 1.60 0.67
N MET A 346 -10.39 2.47 -0.37
CA MET A 346 -9.50 3.64 -0.38
C MET A 346 -10.19 4.96 -0.74
N ALA A 347 -11.42 5.17 -0.30
CA ALA A 347 -12.20 6.39 -0.57
C ALA A 347 -11.43 7.69 -0.31
N GLY A 348 -10.83 7.82 0.89
CA GLY A 348 -10.04 9.00 1.28
C GLY A 348 -8.73 9.12 0.51
N GLY A 349 -8.02 8.00 0.35
CA GLY A 349 -6.70 7.97 -0.30
C GLY A 349 -6.73 8.30 -1.79
N THR A 350 -7.82 7.95 -2.47
CA THR A 350 -8.04 8.23 -3.90
C THR A 350 -8.81 9.54 -4.15
N GLY A 351 -9.24 10.23 -3.07
CA GLY A 351 -10.07 11.44 -3.17
C GLY A 351 -11.55 11.17 -3.49
N LEU A 352 -11.95 9.91 -3.68
CA LEU A 352 -13.34 9.56 -4.01
C LEU A 352 -14.32 9.78 -2.87
N SER A 353 -13.87 10.03 -1.63
CA SER A 353 -14.73 10.53 -0.55
C SER A 353 -15.39 11.87 -0.87
N ILE A 354 -14.83 12.67 -1.81
CA ILE A 354 -15.45 13.88 -2.33
C ILE A 354 -16.62 13.52 -3.24
N PHE A 355 -16.43 12.54 -4.12
CA PHE A 355 -17.46 12.02 -5.00
C PHE A 355 -18.59 11.35 -4.22
N GLU A 356 -18.27 10.50 -3.25
CA GLU A 356 -19.22 9.82 -2.37
C GLU A 356 -20.21 10.80 -1.71
N LYS A 357 -19.69 11.91 -1.16
CA LYS A 357 -20.52 12.94 -0.50
C LYS A 357 -21.50 13.61 -1.46
N ARG A 358 -21.13 13.77 -2.73
CA ARG A 358 -21.90 14.47 -3.74
C ARG A 358 -22.84 13.55 -4.55
N HIS A 359 -22.39 12.32 -4.77
CA HIS A 359 -23.08 11.31 -5.60
C HIS A 359 -23.09 9.92 -4.94
N PRO A 360 -23.66 9.75 -3.73
CA PRO A 360 -23.61 8.50 -2.98
C PRO A 360 -24.22 7.31 -3.72
N ASP A 361 -25.25 7.53 -4.57
CA ASP A 361 -25.92 6.48 -5.33
C ASP A 361 -25.10 5.95 -6.54
N ARG A 362 -23.99 6.58 -6.85
CA ARG A 362 -23.10 6.25 -7.97
C ARG A 362 -21.66 6.03 -7.52
N TYR A 363 -21.48 5.83 -6.25
CA TYR A 363 -20.21 5.50 -5.61
C TYR A 363 -20.25 4.07 -5.06
N TYR A 364 -19.19 3.32 -5.32
CA TYR A 364 -19.03 1.94 -4.83
C TYR A 364 -17.64 1.76 -4.21
N ASP A 365 -17.62 1.45 -2.93
CA ASP A 365 -16.45 0.89 -2.27
C ASP A 365 -16.69 -0.63 -2.12
N VAL A 366 -15.83 -1.42 -2.73
CA VAL A 366 -16.00 -2.88 -2.75
C VAL A 366 -15.21 -3.61 -1.65
N GLY A 367 -14.57 -2.85 -0.74
CA GLY A 367 -13.62 -3.41 0.21
C GLY A 367 -12.27 -3.72 -0.46
N ILE A 368 -11.41 -4.48 0.21
CA ILE A 368 -10.10 -4.85 -0.34
C ILE A 368 -10.28 -6.00 -1.35
N ALA A 369 -10.78 -5.67 -2.54
CA ALA A 369 -11.16 -6.63 -3.57
C ALA A 369 -10.98 -6.01 -4.98
N GLU A 370 -9.73 -5.77 -5.37
CA GLU A 370 -9.37 -5.09 -6.61
C GLU A 370 -9.83 -5.87 -7.85
N GLU A 371 -9.78 -7.19 -7.81
CA GLU A 371 -10.27 -8.09 -8.86
C GLU A 371 -11.78 -7.90 -9.07
N HIS A 372 -12.53 -7.90 -7.96
CA HIS A 372 -13.97 -7.65 -8.01
C HIS A 372 -14.29 -6.25 -8.51
N ALA A 373 -13.52 -5.22 -8.10
CA ALA A 373 -13.68 -3.86 -8.57
C ALA A 373 -13.57 -3.76 -10.08
N ALA A 374 -12.60 -4.43 -10.68
CA ALA A 374 -12.38 -4.47 -12.13
C ALA A 374 -13.55 -5.16 -12.85
N LEU A 375 -13.98 -6.35 -12.38
CA LEU A 375 -15.09 -7.09 -12.95
C LEU A 375 -16.43 -6.34 -12.77
N PHE A 376 -16.64 -5.68 -11.64
CA PHE A 376 -17.81 -4.86 -11.39
C PHE A 376 -17.88 -3.66 -12.35
N ALA A 377 -16.73 -3.02 -12.62
CA ALA A 377 -16.62 -1.97 -13.63
C ALA A 377 -16.97 -2.50 -15.03
N CYS A 378 -16.54 -3.72 -15.39
CA CYS A 378 -16.93 -4.37 -16.65
C CYS A 378 -18.45 -4.52 -16.77
N GLY A 379 -19.09 -5.03 -15.71
CA GLY A 379 -20.55 -5.18 -15.67
C GLY A 379 -21.27 -3.86 -15.91
N LEU A 380 -20.85 -2.78 -15.24
CA LEU A 380 -21.43 -1.44 -15.43
C LEU A 380 -21.19 -0.91 -16.86
N ALA A 381 -19.99 -1.10 -17.41
CA ALA A 381 -19.67 -0.66 -18.77
C ALA A 381 -20.54 -1.36 -19.83
N THR A 382 -20.83 -2.65 -19.67
CA THR A 382 -21.73 -3.38 -20.58
C THR A 382 -23.17 -2.85 -20.59
N GLN A 383 -23.57 -2.19 -19.48
CA GLN A 383 -24.90 -1.55 -19.37
C GLN A 383 -24.89 -0.06 -19.74
N GLY A 384 -23.79 0.42 -20.34
CA GLY A 384 -23.68 1.78 -20.88
C GLY A 384 -23.31 2.84 -19.84
N TYR A 385 -22.86 2.45 -18.63
CA TYR A 385 -22.26 3.36 -17.68
C TYR A 385 -20.80 3.65 -18.02
N LYS A 386 -20.26 4.72 -17.47
CA LYS A 386 -18.84 5.09 -17.56
C LYS A 386 -18.21 4.94 -16.17
N PRO A 387 -17.74 3.73 -15.80
CA PRO A 387 -17.08 3.52 -14.53
C PRO A 387 -15.68 4.11 -14.54
N PHE A 388 -15.36 4.89 -13.49
CA PHE A 388 -14.02 5.33 -13.13
C PHE A 388 -13.52 4.43 -12.01
N LEU A 389 -12.68 3.47 -12.37
CA LEU A 389 -12.04 2.54 -11.46
C LEU A 389 -10.75 3.16 -10.93
N THR A 390 -10.77 3.59 -9.66
CA THR A 390 -9.68 4.34 -9.04
C THR A 390 -9.02 3.50 -7.95
N ILE A 391 -7.82 3.02 -8.23
CA ILE A 391 -7.02 2.14 -7.38
C ILE A 391 -5.56 2.61 -7.43
N TYR A 392 -4.79 2.41 -6.34
CA TYR A 392 -3.36 2.71 -6.37
C TYR A 392 -2.63 1.85 -7.41
N SER A 393 -1.66 2.44 -8.10
CA SER A 393 -0.89 1.76 -9.15
C SER A 393 -0.33 0.40 -8.69
N THR A 394 0.28 0.34 -7.51
CA THR A 394 0.80 -0.91 -6.96
C THR A 394 -0.30 -1.95 -6.66
N PHE A 395 -1.48 -1.54 -6.19
CA PHE A 395 -2.59 -2.45 -5.88
C PHE A 395 -3.34 -2.91 -7.13
N MET A 396 -3.29 -2.13 -8.23
CA MET A 396 -3.85 -2.53 -9.52
C MET A 396 -3.20 -3.80 -10.09
N GLN A 397 -1.99 -4.14 -9.67
CA GLN A 397 -1.31 -5.40 -10.03
C GLN A 397 -2.16 -6.63 -9.68
N ARG A 398 -2.99 -6.56 -8.63
CA ARG A 398 -3.87 -7.66 -8.20
C ARG A 398 -4.97 -7.94 -9.21
N ALA A 399 -5.43 -6.94 -9.93
CA ALA A 399 -6.46 -7.07 -10.95
C ALA A 399 -5.90 -7.26 -12.38
N TYR A 400 -4.63 -7.62 -12.53
CA TYR A 400 -3.94 -7.63 -13.83
C TYR A 400 -4.61 -8.56 -14.86
N ASP A 401 -5.02 -9.76 -14.46
CA ASP A 401 -5.75 -10.67 -15.34
C ASP A 401 -7.05 -10.02 -15.88
N MET A 402 -7.81 -9.36 -14.99
CA MET A 402 -9.08 -8.70 -15.33
C MET A 402 -8.88 -7.52 -16.29
N LEU A 403 -7.73 -6.83 -16.21
CA LEU A 403 -7.40 -5.77 -17.18
C LEU A 403 -7.22 -6.34 -18.59
N ILE A 404 -6.64 -7.52 -18.74
CA ILE A 404 -6.40 -8.19 -20.02
C ILE A 404 -7.67 -8.88 -20.50
N HIS A 405 -8.16 -9.85 -19.71
CA HIS A 405 -9.20 -10.79 -20.12
C HIS A 405 -10.58 -10.15 -20.18
N ASP A 406 -10.92 -9.31 -19.19
CA ASP A 406 -12.28 -8.79 -19.09
C ASP A 406 -12.42 -7.38 -19.68
N ILE A 407 -11.50 -6.46 -19.36
CA ILE A 407 -11.60 -5.08 -19.84
C ILE A 407 -11.12 -4.95 -21.28
N ALA A 408 -9.86 -5.35 -21.56
CA ALA A 408 -9.23 -5.06 -22.84
C ALA A 408 -9.72 -6.00 -23.96
N LEU A 409 -9.79 -7.31 -23.70
CA LEU A 409 -10.22 -8.29 -24.69
C LEU A 409 -11.64 -7.98 -25.20
N GLN A 410 -12.53 -7.55 -24.31
CA GLN A 410 -13.90 -7.17 -24.66
C GLN A 410 -14.05 -5.69 -25.08
N ASN A 411 -12.95 -4.95 -25.10
CA ASN A 411 -12.89 -3.52 -25.46
C ASN A 411 -13.91 -2.66 -24.68
N LEU A 412 -14.03 -2.89 -23.36
CA LEU A 412 -15.04 -2.24 -22.53
C LEU A 412 -14.64 -0.79 -22.19
N ASN A 413 -15.62 0.10 -22.16
CA ASN A 413 -15.41 1.52 -21.88
C ASN A 413 -15.21 1.80 -20.38
N VAL A 414 -14.13 1.30 -19.82
CA VAL A 414 -13.72 1.52 -18.43
C VAL A 414 -12.63 2.60 -18.39
N ALA A 415 -12.79 3.57 -17.48
CA ALA A 415 -11.80 4.59 -17.18
C ALA A 415 -10.96 4.14 -15.97
N LEU A 416 -9.69 3.83 -16.18
CA LEU A 416 -8.78 3.33 -15.18
C LEU A 416 -7.92 4.48 -14.61
N CYS A 417 -8.06 4.80 -13.33
CA CYS A 417 -7.31 5.86 -12.65
C CYS A 417 -6.32 5.23 -11.66
N MET A 418 -5.02 5.22 -12.02
CA MET A 418 -3.96 4.64 -11.21
C MET A 418 -3.29 5.73 -10.37
N ASP A 419 -3.74 5.84 -9.12
CA ASP A 419 -3.18 6.78 -8.14
C ASP A 419 -1.82 6.28 -7.63
N ARG A 420 -0.93 7.17 -7.21
CA ARG A 420 0.41 6.87 -6.68
C ARG A 420 1.29 6.08 -7.65
N ALA A 421 1.18 6.38 -8.94
CA ALA A 421 2.11 5.89 -9.94
C ALA A 421 3.48 6.56 -9.77
N GLY A 422 4.54 5.85 -10.12
CA GLY A 422 5.89 6.29 -9.86
C GLY A 422 6.34 6.00 -8.42
N LEU A 423 7.30 6.74 -7.94
CA LEU A 423 7.89 6.54 -6.62
C LEU A 423 6.97 7.04 -5.51
N SER A 424 6.54 6.14 -4.61
CA SER A 424 5.71 6.49 -3.43
C SER A 424 6.52 7.03 -2.24
N GLY A 425 7.84 6.88 -2.26
CA GLY A 425 8.76 7.41 -1.25
C GLY A 425 8.81 6.57 0.04
N ASP A 426 8.34 7.15 1.14
CA ASP A 426 8.50 6.59 2.50
C ASP A 426 7.81 5.24 2.73
N ASP A 427 6.83 4.86 1.92
CA ASP A 427 6.14 3.57 2.01
C ASP A 427 6.96 2.42 1.40
N GLY A 428 7.96 2.74 0.60
CA GLY A 428 8.96 1.80 0.10
C GLY A 428 8.49 0.86 -1.01
N PRO A 429 9.25 -0.22 -1.25
CA PRO A 429 9.13 -1.08 -2.44
C PRO A 429 7.75 -1.73 -2.61
N THR A 430 7.01 -1.95 -1.53
CA THR A 430 5.67 -2.54 -1.58
C THR A 430 4.60 -1.58 -2.12
N HIS A 431 4.90 -0.27 -2.13
CA HIS A 431 3.94 0.79 -2.51
C HIS A 431 4.38 1.62 -3.71
N HIS A 432 5.59 1.44 -4.23
CA HIS A 432 6.03 2.11 -5.44
C HIS A 432 5.22 1.64 -6.66
N GLY A 433 4.65 2.58 -7.42
CA GLY A 433 3.94 2.33 -8.67
C GLY A 433 4.90 2.36 -9.87
N LEU A 434 5.96 1.55 -9.83
CA LEU A 434 7.06 1.59 -10.82
C LEU A 434 6.92 0.58 -11.96
N PHE A 435 5.83 -0.20 -12.01
CA PHE A 435 5.69 -1.30 -12.97
C PHE A 435 4.47 -1.16 -13.90
N ASP A 436 3.61 -0.16 -13.65
CA ASP A 436 2.31 -0.02 -14.32
C ASP A 436 2.42 0.27 -15.84
N ILE A 437 3.38 1.07 -16.28
CA ILE A 437 3.64 1.24 -17.70
C ILE A 437 4.00 -0.12 -18.31
N GLY A 438 4.91 -0.84 -17.68
CA GLY A 438 5.41 -2.11 -18.17
C GLY A 438 4.33 -3.18 -18.35
N TYR A 439 3.40 -3.31 -17.40
CA TYR A 439 2.36 -4.33 -17.48
C TYR A 439 1.12 -3.90 -18.27
N LEU A 440 0.91 -2.58 -18.54
CA LEU A 440 -0.31 -2.14 -19.24
C LEU A 440 -0.05 -1.73 -20.70
N ARG A 441 1.12 -1.15 -21.05
CA ARG A 441 1.34 -0.63 -22.40
C ARG A 441 1.27 -1.67 -23.52
N HIS A 442 1.59 -2.93 -23.23
CA HIS A 442 1.53 -4.01 -24.23
C HIS A 442 0.13 -4.59 -24.42
N VAL A 443 -0.81 -4.31 -23.50
CA VAL A 443 -2.19 -4.81 -23.60
C VAL A 443 -2.94 -4.09 -24.72
N PRO A 444 -3.53 -4.80 -25.69
CA PRO A 444 -4.27 -4.17 -26.79
C PRO A 444 -5.45 -3.31 -26.30
N ASN A 445 -5.94 -2.43 -27.15
CA ASN A 445 -7.12 -1.59 -26.96
C ASN A 445 -7.01 -0.47 -25.90
N PHE A 446 -6.06 -0.52 -24.98
CA PHE A 446 -5.88 0.56 -24.02
C PHE A 446 -5.34 1.84 -24.66
N VAL A 447 -5.95 2.97 -24.31
CA VAL A 447 -5.32 4.29 -24.37
C VAL A 447 -4.72 4.56 -23.00
N PHE A 448 -3.45 5.02 -22.93
CA PHE A 448 -2.75 5.18 -21.67
C PHE A 448 -1.94 6.48 -21.63
N MET A 449 -2.09 7.28 -20.59
CA MET A 449 -1.55 8.64 -20.47
C MET A 449 -1.07 8.99 -19.07
N GLN A 450 -0.23 10.04 -18.99
CA GLN A 450 0.26 10.62 -17.73
C GLN A 450 0.35 12.14 -17.82
N PRO A 451 -0.25 12.91 -16.90
CA PRO A 451 -0.21 14.37 -16.90
C PRO A 451 1.13 14.89 -16.36
N LYS A 452 1.60 16.03 -16.93
CA LYS A 452 2.79 16.73 -16.41
C LYS A 452 2.50 17.53 -15.14
N ASP A 453 1.29 18.06 -15.01
CA ASP A 453 0.85 18.92 -13.91
C ASP A 453 -0.66 18.81 -13.65
N GLU A 454 -1.14 19.56 -12.67
CA GLU A 454 -2.55 19.56 -12.25
C GLU A 454 -3.49 20.16 -13.30
N GLU A 455 -3.01 21.09 -14.12
CA GLU A 455 -3.78 21.70 -15.20
C GLU A 455 -4.07 20.68 -16.30
N GLU A 456 -3.04 19.98 -16.76
CA GLU A 456 -3.16 18.92 -17.76
C GLU A 456 -3.93 17.72 -17.22
N PHE A 457 -3.83 17.43 -15.92
CA PHE A 457 -4.62 16.38 -15.29
C PHE A 457 -6.12 16.61 -15.43
N ALA A 458 -6.59 17.84 -15.27
CA ALA A 458 -7.99 18.19 -15.48
C ALA A 458 -8.41 17.94 -16.95
N ASP A 459 -7.60 18.31 -17.92
CA ASP A 459 -7.85 18.06 -19.35
C ASP A 459 -7.90 16.56 -19.66
N MET A 460 -6.97 15.78 -19.10
CA MET A 460 -6.92 14.32 -19.27
C MET A 460 -8.15 13.63 -18.65
N LEU A 461 -8.58 14.03 -17.46
CA LEU A 461 -9.81 13.51 -16.85
C LEU A 461 -11.04 13.82 -17.71
N TRP A 462 -11.10 15.02 -18.26
CA TRP A 462 -12.19 15.39 -19.19
C TRP A 462 -12.15 14.59 -20.47
N THR A 463 -10.95 14.33 -20.99
CA THR A 463 -10.73 13.46 -22.14
C THR A 463 -11.23 12.04 -21.85
N MET A 464 -10.92 11.48 -20.66
CA MET A 464 -11.39 10.16 -20.24
C MET A 464 -12.92 10.10 -20.16
N ALA A 465 -13.54 11.14 -19.59
CA ALA A 465 -15.01 11.19 -19.45
C ALA A 465 -15.73 11.17 -20.80
N ASN A 466 -15.10 11.72 -21.84
CA ASN A 466 -15.66 11.83 -23.21
C ASN A 466 -15.14 10.75 -24.17
N TYR A 467 -14.23 9.88 -23.74
CA TYR A 467 -13.73 8.78 -24.55
C TYR A 467 -14.65 7.55 -24.45
N HIS A 468 -15.10 7.01 -25.59
CA HIS A 468 -16.07 5.92 -25.64
C HIS A 468 -15.67 4.75 -26.55
N LYS A 469 -14.42 4.72 -27.06
CA LYS A 469 -13.99 3.71 -28.05
C LYS A 469 -13.38 2.45 -27.44
N GLY A 470 -13.27 2.38 -26.09
CA GLY A 470 -12.67 1.26 -25.37
C GLY A 470 -12.08 1.71 -24.02
N PRO A 471 -11.20 0.94 -23.43
CA PRO A 471 -10.61 1.28 -22.15
C PRO A 471 -9.58 2.42 -22.27
N ILE A 472 -9.56 3.29 -21.27
CA ILE A 472 -8.63 4.40 -21.16
C ILE A 472 -8.06 4.46 -19.75
N ALA A 473 -6.74 4.61 -19.64
CA ALA A 473 -6.02 4.63 -18.40
C ALA A 473 -5.22 5.93 -18.20
N ILE A 474 -5.22 6.43 -16.98
CA ILE A 474 -4.36 7.52 -16.53
C ILE A 474 -3.57 7.08 -15.29
N ARG A 475 -2.29 7.44 -15.26
CA ARG A 475 -1.44 7.30 -14.09
C ARG A 475 -0.99 8.66 -13.59
N TYR A 476 -0.94 8.85 -12.27
CA TYR A 476 -0.54 10.13 -11.67
C TYR A 476 0.13 9.91 -10.31
N PRO A 477 1.06 10.84 -9.90
CA PRO A 477 1.88 10.64 -8.72
C PRO A 477 1.13 10.88 -7.41
N ARG A 478 1.71 10.45 -6.30
CA ARG A 478 1.26 10.75 -4.94
C ARG A 478 1.45 12.23 -4.61
N GLY A 479 0.48 12.83 -3.93
CA GLY A 479 0.57 14.18 -3.38
C GLY A 479 0.21 15.28 -4.37
N ALA A 480 0.75 16.47 -4.10
CA ALA A 480 0.63 17.62 -5.01
C ALA A 480 1.69 17.54 -6.12
N GLY A 481 1.40 18.16 -7.25
CA GLY A 481 2.34 18.33 -8.35
C GLY A 481 3.13 19.64 -8.26
N THR A 482 3.07 20.41 -9.32
CA THR A 482 3.78 21.70 -9.46
C THR A 482 3.08 22.85 -8.73
N GLY A 483 1.83 22.69 -8.31
CA GLY A 483 0.96 23.74 -7.79
C GLY A 483 0.22 24.51 -8.86
N ALA A 484 0.21 24.02 -10.09
CA ALA A 484 -0.60 24.59 -11.18
C ALA A 484 -2.10 24.48 -10.81
N LYS A 485 -2.86 25.50 -11.16
CA LYS A 485 -4.31 25.50 -10.87
C LYS A 485 -5.03 24.64 -11.90
N PRO A 486 -5.83 23.64 -11.47
CA PRO A 486 -6.65 22.87 -12.41
C PRO A 486 -7.59 23.80 -13.19
N LYS A 487 -7.73 23.57 -14.48
CA LYS A 487 -8.64 24.35 -15.34
C LYS A 487 -10.09 24.26 -14.85
N GLU A 488 -10.77 25.39 -14.82
CA GLU A 488 -12.24 25.42 -14.58
C GLU A 488 -12.97 24.77 -15.76
N HIS A 489 -12.53 25.07 -16.98
CA HIS A 489 -13.09 24.53 -18.23
C HIS A 489 -12.03 23.67 -18.94
N PRO A 490 -11.89 22.40 -18.58
CA PRO A 490 -10.91 21.51 -19.20
C PRO A 490 -11.26 21.20 -20.65
N GLN A 491 -10.24 20.89 -21.46
CA GLN A 491 -10.37 20.59 -22.88
C GLN A 491 -10.14 19.10 -23.14
N ILE A 492 -10.75 18.60 -24.22
CA ILE A 492 -10.45 17.25 -24.71
C ILE A 492 -9.12 17.32 -25.45
N LEU A 493 -8.16 16.50 -25.01
CA LEU A 493 -6.88 16.35 -25.68
C LEU A 493 -6.99 15.38 -26.86
N GLU A 494 -6.29 15.68 -27.93
CA GLU A 494 -6.17 14.76 -29.06
C GLU A 494 -5.30 13.56 -28.67
N ILE A 495 -5.87 12.35 -28.78
CA ILE A 495 -5.21 11.11 -28.37
C ILE A 495 -4.01 10.83 -29.28
N GLY A 496 -2.86 10.59 -28.66
CA GLY A 496 -1.61 10.35 -29.35
C GLY A 496 -0.90 11.62 -29.82
N GLN A 497 -1.30 12.82 -29.37
CA GLN A 497 -0.63 14.08 -29.69
C GLN A 497 0.17 14.61 -28.49
N SER A 498 1.48 14.71 -28.65
CA SER A 498 2.41 15.31 -27.70
C SER A 498 2.30 16.83 -27.70
N GLU A 499 2.94 17.49 -26.73
CA GLU A 499 3.07 18.94 -26.65
C GLU A 499 4.54 19.34 -26.79
N VAL A 500 4.85 20.18 -27.78
CA VAL A 500 6.20 20.74 -27.95
C VAL A 500 6.35 21.95 -27.04
N LEU A 501 7.16 21.82 -25.98
CA LEU A 501 7.42 22.87 -25.00
C LEU A 501 8.57 23.78 -25.43
N ARG A 502 9.58 23.20 -26.12
CA ARG A 502 10.75 23.91 -26.59
C ARG A 502 11.21 23.33 -27.90
N HIS A 503 11.51 24.19 -28.87
CA HIS A 503 12.17 23.78 -30.10
C HIS A 503 13.70 23.71 -29.94
N GLY A 504 14.35 22.78 -30.62
CA GLY A 504 15.79 22.58 -30.65
C GLY A 504 16.15 21.50 -31.67
N ARG A 505 17.45 21.31 -31.92
CA ARG A 505 17.91 20.44 -33.02
C ARG A 505 18.88 19.34 -32.59
N ARG A 506 19.84 19.65 -31.67
CA ARG A 506 20.90 18.70 -31.35
C ARG A 506 20.47 17.57 -30.41
N VAL A 507 19.64 17.88 -29.46
CA VAL A 507 19.15 16.92 -28.47
C VAL A 507 17.63 16.95 -28.43
N LEU A 508 17.00 15.77 -28.40
CA LEU A 508 15.56 15.62 -28.17
C LEU A 508 15.33 15.09 -26.78
N LEU A 509 14.64 15.86 -25.93
CA LEU A 509 14.26 15.50 -24.56
C LEU A 509 12.77 15.17 -24.51
N LEU A 510 12.42 13.95 -24.13
CA LEU A 510 11.05 13.44 -24.05
C LEU A 510 10.68 13.23 -22.58
N GLY A 511 9.98 14.15 -21.97
CA GLY A 511 9.49 14.04 -20.59
C GLY A 511 8.11 13.39 -20.54
N LEU A 512 7.93 12.39 -19.67
CA LEU A 512 6.64 11.78 -19.40
C LEU A 512 6.13 12.19 -18.00
N GLY A 513 4.97 12.81 -17.97
CA GLY A 513 4.27 13.18 -16.75
C GLY A 513 5.11 14.06 -15.82
N ASN A 514 5.18 13.73 -14.54
CA ASN A 514 5.95 14.45 -13.51
C ASN A 514 7.45 14.54 -13.76
N MET A 515 7.97 13.92 -14.84
CA MET A 515 9.37 14.02 -15.26
C MET A 515 9.62 15.08 -16.34
N VAL A 516 8.58 15.78 -16.81
CA VAL A 516 8.71 16.88 -17.79
C VAL A 516 9.56 18.02 -17.23
N GLY A 517 9.35 18.41 -15.96
CA GLY A 517 10.17 19.46 -15.34
C GLY A 517 11.66 19.14 -15.30
N MET A 518 12.04 17.85 -15.12
CA MET A 518 13.44 17.41 -15.20
C MET A 518 13.99 17.52 -16.61
N ALA A 519 13.18 17.25 -17.65
CA ALA A 519 13.57 17.44 -19.04
C ALA A 519 13.79 18.94 -19.37
N GLU A 520 12.94 19.83 -18.85
CA GLU A 520 13.12 21.28 -19.02
C GLU A 520 14.40 21.79 -18.32
N GLU A 521 14.64 21.39 -17.06
CA GLU A 521 15.88 21.69 -16.34
C GLU A 521 17.11 21.16 -17.08
N THR A 522 17.04 19.96 -17.64
CA THR A 522 18.12 19.37 -18.46
C THR A 522 18.39 20.24 -19.70
N ALA A 523 17.34 20.74 -20.37
CA ALA A 523 17.50 21.62 -21.53
C ALA A 523 18.19 22.96 -21.16
N GLU A 524 17.89 23.52 -19.99
CA GLU A 524 18.55 24.73 -19.50
C GLU A 524 20.02 24.50 -19.21
N LEU A 525 20.37 23.38 -18.56
CA LEU A 525 21.76 23.00 -18.28
C LEU A 525 22.56 22.73 -19.56
N LEU A 526 21.96 22.14 -20.60
CA LEU A 526 22.54 21.94 -21.90
C LEU A 526 22.75 23.27 -22.64
N ALA A 527 21.76 24.15 -22.58
CA ALA A 527 21.85 25.49 -23.20
C ALA A 527 23.00 26.32 -22.61
N ALA A 528 23.24 26.25 -21.29
CA ALA A 528 24.37 26.88 -20.62
C ALA A 528 25.73 26.38 -21.16
N GLN A 529 25.76 25.20 -21.81
CA GLN A 529 26.95 24.64 -22.49
C GLN A 529 26.92 24.83 -24.02
N GLY A 530 26.00 25.65 -24.54
CA GLY A 530 25.87 25.93 -25.96
C GLY A 530 25.23 24.80 -26.78
N ILE A 531 24.51 23.87 -26.10
CA ILE A 531 23.85 22.74 -26.75
C ILE A 531 22.36 23.03 -26.85
N ASP A 532 21.84 23.04 -28.07
CA ASP A 532 20.43 23.30 -28.36
C ASP A 532 19.60 22.02 -28.21
N ALA A 533 18.54 22.08 -27.38
CA ALA A 533 17.70 20.94 -27.10
C ALA A 533 16.20 21.26 -27.28
N ALA A 534 15.50 20.36 -27.96
CA ALA A 534 14.03 20.33 -27.97
C ALA A 534 13.50 19.64 -26.69
N VAL A 535 12.38 20.13 -26.19
CA VAL A 535 11.66 19.49 -25.04
C VAL A 535 10.23 19.21 -25.46
N ILE A 536 9.80 17.97 -25.28
CA ILE A 536 8.46 17.49 -25.59
C ILE A 536 7.85 16.86 -24.35
N ASN A 537 6.66 17.33 -23.97
CA ASN A 537 5.77 16.64 -23.05
C ASN A 537 5.09 15.50 -23.81
N ALA A 538 5.44 14.28 -23.49
CA ALA A 538 4.99 13.09 -24.20
C ALA A 538 3.49 12.83 -24.04
N ARG A 539 2.89 13.12 -22.87
CA ARG A 539 1.47 12.89 -22.53
C ARG A 539 1.03 11.44 -22.61
N TRP A 540 1.26 10.82 -23.77
CA TRP A 540 0.70 9.50 -24.13
C TRP A 540 1.78 8.42 -24.07
N ILE A 541 1.48 7.40 -23.29
CA ILE A 541 2.29 6.17 -23.24
C ILE A 541 1.83 5.26 -24.38
N LYS A 542 0.50 5.27 -24.65
CA LYS A 542 -0.13 4.52 -25.73
C LYS A 542 -1.42 5.22 -26.20
N PRO A 543 -1.59 5.51 -27.52
CA PRO A 543 -0.54 5.39 -28.53
C PRO A 543 0.56 6.44 -28.35
N LEU A 544 1.76 6.14 -28.79
CA LEU A 544 2.84 7.14 -28.91
C LEU A 544 2.53 8.13 -30.04
N ASP A 545 2.96 9.37 -29.89
CA ASP A 545 3.03 10.35 -30.97
C ASP A 545 4.26 10.06 -31.84
N THR A 546 4.14 9.07 -32.71
CA THR A 546 5.24 8.67 -33.58
C THR A 546 5.59 9.75 -34.61
N GLN A 547 4.62 10.57 -35.04
CA GLN A 547 4.86 11.65 -35.99
C GLN A 547 5.80 12.72 -35.40
N THR A 548 5.49 13.22 -34.20
CA THR A 548 6.33 14.20 -33.52
C THR A 548 7.68 13.59 -33.13
N LEU A 549 7.69 12.36 -32.62
CA LEU A 549 8.92 11.64 -32.28
C LEU A 549 9.85 11.52 -33.46
N GLU A 550 9.39 11.02 -34.60
CA GLU A 550 10.20 10.82 -35.81
C GLU A 550 10.72 12.14 -36.35
N PHE A 551 9.87 13.18 -36.40
CA PHE A 551 10.26 14.49 -36.91
C PHE A 551 11.48 15.06 -36.16
N PHE A 552 11.44 15.05 -34.83
CA PHE A 552 12.54 15.59 -34.04
C PHE A 552 13.74 14.62 -33.96
N ALA A 553 13.50 13.32 -33.84
CA ALA A 553 14.59 12.33 -33.69
C ALA A 553 15.48 12.22 -34.94
N ARG A 554 14.91 12.41 -36.15
CA ARG A 554 15.71 12.43 -37.39
C ARG A 554 16.71 13.59 -37.46
N GLY A 555 16.42 14.69 -36.79
CA GLY A 555 17.29 15.88 -36.75
C GLY A 555 18.21 15.92 -35.53
N ALA A 556 17.99 15.06 -34.54
CA ALA A 556 18.75 15.05 -33.30
C ALA A 556 19.99 14.13 -33.36
N GLU A 557 21.04 14.50 -32.63
CA GLU A 557 22.22 13.67 -32.40
C GLU A 557 21.98 12.65 -31.28
N VAL A 558 21.13 12.99 -30.28
CA VAL A 558 20.78 12.16 -29.15
C VAL A 558 19.31 12.37 -28.79
N VAL A 559 18.60 11.31 -28.47
CA VAL A 559 17.28 11.32 -27.81
C VAL A 559 17.45 10.98 -26.33
N CYS A 560 16.78 11.69 -25.43
CA CYS A 560 16.77 11.35 -24.01
C CYS A 560 15.33 11.27 -23.51
N THR A 561 14.96 10.14 -22.86
CA THR A 561 13.63 9.93 -22.26
C THR A 561 13.69 10.04 -20.75
N PHE A 562 12.65 10.61 -20.15
CA PHE A 562 12.50 10.79 -18.70
C PHE A 562 11.17 10.16 -18.25
N GLU A 563 11.26 9.17 -17.36
CA GLU A 563 10.11 8.44 -16.87
C GLU A 563 10.20 8.09 -15.37
N ASP A 564 9.12 8.21 -14.64
CA ASP A 564 9.03 7.76 -13.24
C ASP A 564 8.50 6.30 -13.22
N HIS A 565 9.34 5.41 -13.75
CA HIS A 565 9.07 3.98 -13.95
C HIS A 565 10.42 3.24 -14.07
N VAL A 566 10.43 1.92 -13.88
CA VAL A 566 11.64 1.12 -14.18
C VAL A 566 11.94 1.19 -15.68
N LEU A 567 13.23 1.23 -16.02
CA LEU A 567 13.66 1.36 -17.42
C LEU A 567 13.23 0.20 -18.32
N HIS A 568 13.09 -1.00 -17.74
CA HIS A 568 12.64 -2.17 -18.48
C HIS A 568 11.15 -2.08 -18.81
N ASN A 569 10.84 -2.25 -20.10
CA ASN A 569 9.48 -2.18 -20.63
C ASN A 569 8.71 -0.88 -20.32
N GLY A 570 9.40 0.20 -19.94
CA GLY A 570 8.82 1.51 -19.67
C GLY A 570 8.58 2.34 -20.93
N TYR A 571 8.39 3.67 -20.76
CA TYR A 571 8.17 4.61 -21.83
C TYR A 571 9.38 4.72 -22.78
N GLY A 572 10.60 4.80 -22.24
CA GLY A 572 11.81 4.84 -23.04
C GLY A 572 12.03 3.59 -23.89
N ALA A 573 11.57 2.43 -23.44
CA ALA A 573 11.56 1.22 -24.26
C ALA A 573 10.59 1.35 -25.44
N ALA A 574 9.39 1.90 -25.22
CA ALA A 574 8.43 2.17 -26.29
C ALA A 574 8.97 3.15 -27.33
N VAL A 575 9.71 4.18 -26.90
CA VAL A 575 10.40 5.12 -27.81
C VAL A 575 11.43 4.40 -28.68
N ILE A 576 12.26 3.52 -28.09
CA ILE A 576 13.25 2.73 -28.84
C ILE A 576 12.56 1.81 -29.87
N GLU A 577 11.47 1.14 -29.49
CA GLU A 577 10.68 0.30 -30.40
C GLU A 577 10.18 1.13 -31.61
N ALA A 578 9.56 2.28 -31.35
CA ALA A 578 9.04 3.16 -32.41
C ALA A 578 10.14 3.69 -33.33
N LEU A 579 11.30 4.11 -32.79
CA LEU A 579 12.46 4.56 -33.60
C LEU A 579 13.00 3.42 -34.45
N SER A 580 13.07 2.20 -33.92
CA SER A 580 13.52 1.01 -34.67
C SER A 580 12.57 0.68 -35.83
N GLU A 581 11.25 0.74 -35.60
CA GLU A 581 10.24 0.55 -36.65
C GLU A 581 10.37 1.63 -37.76
N ALA A 582 10.66 2.89 -37.37
CA ALA A 582 10.88 4.00 -38.27
C ALA A 582 12.29 4.00 -38.94
N ARG A 583 13.14 3.02 -38.60
CA ARG A 583 14.56 2.91 -39.06
C ARG A 583 15.38 4.16 -38.71
N ILE A 584 15.14 4.74 -37.55
CA ILE A 584 15.89 5.85 -36.98
C ILE A 584 16.93 5.28 -36.01
N THR A 585 18.20 5.59 -36.22
CA THR A 585 19.34 5.02 -35.46
C THR A 585 19.92 6.01 -34.44
N THR A 586 19.24 7.12 -34.18
CA THR A 586 19.68 8.11 -33.19
C THR A 586 19.81 7.44 -31.81
N PRO A 587 20.96 7.59 -31.11
CA PRO A 587 21.16 7.01 -29.77
C PRO A 587 20.10 7.49 -28.77
N VAL A 588 19.67 6.58 -27.88
CA VAL A 588 18.66 6.88 -26.86
C VAL A 588 19.25 6.71 -25.47
N VAL A 589 19.35 7.81 -24.74
CA VAL A 589 19.62 7.84 -23.29
C VAL A 589 18.30 7.72 -22.55
N ARG A 590 18.22 6.88 -21.51
CA ARG A 590 17.01 6.72 -20.72
C ARG A 590 17.26 7.10 -19.28
N ILE A 591 16.43 7.96 -18.72
CA ILE A 591 16.42 8.38 -17.31
C ILE A 591 15.17 7.81 -16.67
N GLY A 592 15.34 6.89 -15.74
CA GLY A 592 14.28 6.17 -15.02
C GLY A 592 14.90 5.25 -13.97
N TRP A 593 14.08 4.50 -13.26
CA TRP A 593 14.53 3.65 -12.16
C TRP A 593 15.25 2.40 -12.68
N PRO A 594 16.28 1.91 -11.95
CA PRO A 594 17.01 0.71 -12.33
C PRO A 594 16.15 -0.56 -12.20
N ASP A 595 16.68 -1.70 -12.68
CA ASP A 595 16.07 -3.03 -12.55
C ASP A 595 16.30 -3.61 -11.15
N GLU A 596 15.73 -2.92 -10.15
CA GLU A 596 15.76 -3.34 -8.74
C GLU A 596 14.54 -2.83 -7.98
N PHE A 597 14.23 -3.44 -6.83
CA PHE A 597 13.23 -2.91 -5.91
C PHE A 597 13.82 -1.73 -5.14
N VAL A 598 13.41 -0.53 -5.52
CA VAL A 598 13.88 0.71 -4.89
C VAL A 598 13.45 0.74 -3.42
N GLU A 599 14.37 1.06 -2.54
CA GLU A 599 14.15 1.14 -1.09
C GLU A 599 13.18 2.26 -0.69
N HIS A 600 12.86 2.34 0.60
CA HIS A 600 12.07 3.44 1.17
C HIS A 600 12.93 4.67 1.48
N GLY A 601 12.32 5.85 1.38
CA GLY A 601 12.96 7.13 1.66
C GLY A 601 12.23 8.28 1.00
N SER A 602 12.66 9.51 1.26
CA SER A 602 12.06 10.67 0.59
C SER A 602 12.40 10.67 -0.91
N VAL A 603 11.45 11.08 -1.74
CA VAL A 603 11.60 11.10 -3.21
C VAL A 603 12.87 11.81 -3.67
N PRO A 604 13.23 13.01 -3.14
CA PRO A 604 14.46 13.70 -3.56
C PRO A 604 15.73 12.90 -3.27
N VAL A 605 15.83 12.28 -2.08
CA VAL A 605 16.99 11.47 -1.69
C VAL A 605 17.16 10.26 -2.61
N LEU A 606 16.06 9.56 -2.91
CA LEU A 606 16.10 8.38 -3.76
C LEU A 606 16.43 8.76 -5.22
N ARG A 607 15.88 9.86 -5.75
CA ARG A 607 16.23 10.37 -7.08
C ARG A 607 17.72 10.69 -7.19
N GLU A 608 18.27 11.39 -6.21
CA GLU A 608 19.72 11.71 -6.18
C GLU A 608 20.56 10.43 -6.15
N LYS A 609 20.26 9.51 -5.24
CA LYS A 609 20.98 8.23 -5.14
C LYS A 609 21.00 7.44 -6.43
N HIS A 610 19.86 7.33 -7.10
CA HIS A 610 19.70 6.53 -8.32
C HIS A 610 19.98 7.32 -9.62
N GLY A 611 20.44 8.57 -9.50
CA GLY A 611 20.83 9.37 -10.66
C GLY A 611 19.66 9.87 -11.52
N LEU A 612 18.45 9.95 -10.95
CA LEU A 612 17.30 10.57 -11.61
C LEU A 612 17.31 12.08 -11.37
N THR A 613 18.31 12.75 -11.93
CA THR A 613 18.54 14.21 -11.82
C THR A 613 18.87 14.79 -13.18
N ALA A 614 18.59 16.09 -13.39
CA ALA A 614 18.94 16.80 -14.62
C ALA A 614 20.47 16.80 -14.86
N ALA A 615 21.26 16.90 -13.79
CA ALA A 615 22.73 16.86 -13.90
C ALA A 615 23.24 15.50 -14.40
N ALA A 616 22.66 14.39 -13.92
CA ALA A 616 23.00 13.05 -14.39
C ALA A 616 22.56 12.85 -15.84
N ALA A 617 21.39 13.37 -16.22
CA ALA A 617 20.92 13.33 -17.61
C ALA A 617 21.87 14.09 -18.53
N VAL A 618 22.29 15.30 -18.18
CA VAL A 618 23.29 16.07 -18.94
C VAL A 618 24.59 15.27 -19.12
N LYS A 619 25.12 14.69 -18.03
CA LYS A 619 26.33 13.87 -18.07
C LYS A 619 26.21 12.72 -19.08
N ASN A 620 25.08 12.00 -19.04
CA ASN A 620 24.85 10.86 -19.93
C ASN A 620 24.67 11.31 -21.41
N ILE A 621 23.96 12.42 -21.64
CA ILE A 621 23.78 13.00 -22.97
C ILE A 621 25.12 13.44 -23.56
N LEU A 622 25.99 14.13 -22.79
CA LEU A 622 27.31 14.56 -23.23
C LEU A 622 28.22 13.39 -23.58
N ALA A 623 28.13 12.29 -22.87
CA ALA A 623 28.86 11.05 -23.16
C ALA A 623 28.48 10.49 -24.54
N GLU A 624 27.20 10.53 -24.92
CA GLU A 624 26.73 10.10 -26.25
C GLU A 624 27.09 11.12 -27.35
N LEU A 625 27.03 12.41 -27.05
CA LEU A 625 27.45 13.48 -27.99
C LEU A 625 28.97 13.51 -28.22
N ARG A 626 29.76 12.72 -27.45
CA ARG A 626 31.25 12.75 -27.50
C ARG A 626 31.85 14.15 -27.31
N VAL A 627 31.17 15.00 -26.52
CA VAL A 627 31.61 16.34 -26.15
C VAL A 627 32.23 16.27 -24.75
N GLU A 628 33.50 16.68 -24.60
CA GLU A 628 34.09 16.82 -23.27
C GLU A 628 33.33 17.90 -22.47
N PRO A 629 33.00 17.68 -21.18
CA PRO A 629 32.33 18.68 -20.34
C PRO A 629 33.19 19.93 -20.23
N ALA A 630 32.60 21.11 -20.45
CA ALA A 630 33.30 22.38 -20.31
C ALA A 630 33.89 22.50 -18.91
N VAL A 631 35.22 22.53 -18.79
CA VAL A 631 35.89 22.73 -17.51
C VAL A 631 35.47 24.09 -16.98
N SER A 632 34.80 24.14 -15.85
CA SER A 632 34.49 25.40 -15.15
C SER A 632 35.80 26.13 -14.88
N LYS A 633 36.04 27.23 -15.57
CA LYS A 633 37.16 28.13 -15.27
C LYS A 633 36.88 28.67 -13.86
N SER A 634 37.54 28.10 -12.86
CA SER A 634 37.68 28.72 -11.57
C SER A 634 38.30 30.09 -11.79
N SER A 635 37.58 31.17 -11.47
CA SER A 635 38.15 32.51 -11.41
C SER A 635 39.34 32.48 -10.45
N PRO A 636 40.51 32.98 -10.87
CA PRO A 636 41.59 33.16 -9.92
C PRO A 636 41.13 34.19 -8.88
N ALA A 637 41.21 33.79 -7.62
CA ALA A 637 41.05 34.72 -6.50
C ALA A 637 42.08 35.84 -6.64
N ALA A 638 41.62 37.09 -6.68
CA ALA A 638 42.38 38.30 -6.47
C ALA A 638 42.23 38.76 -5.01
#